data_e262bcf7ff817f439eb6bb6a4e93eb6f
#
_entry.id   e262bcf7ff817f439eb6bb6a4e93eb6f
#
_cell.length_a   1.000
_cell.length_b   1.000
_cell.length_c   1.000
_cell.angle_alpha   90.00
_cell.angle_beta   90.00
_cell.angle_gamma   90.00
#
_symmetry.space_group_name_H-M   'P 1'
#
loop_
_entity.id
_entity.type
_entity.pdbx_description
1 polymer ?
#
loop_
_entity_poly.entity_id
_entity_poly.type
_entity_poly.pdbx_seq_one_letter_code
_entity_poly.pdbx_strand_id
1 'polypeptide(L)'
;SEFDRRNWRFYTGEWHEDLYPGYSFYVNFRGTLGILYEQSRMAEDGVRRPEGTIQSYKESVHHQFVSSLTNLNTLLINSKNMYNDYWEGRKLNVSKESKWANQSFVILPTKNTSRINTIVDKLTSQNIEIFKNTKEIIVKNALKQSGDTIDELVIPIGSMIIPNRQPEAPLISAILEFDAEIDEEVLKKEREATLKDGSSIMYDTTAFNFTMMYGLDAVTVPEHINNNLSMWQPALVEIDVDDDAIMWIVEGEDDLSVSFAARLMEQGLQLRIVDKDINLSGKNLSRGSVVVIAMDNPGISELTSTIKRTAQNLNISVSSLFSGFGPEELPDWGGRHFRLLTKPQIAILSHEGFSSYDVGVSWWSLDHHLGIRHSQLNTSMIGYADLRRYNTLIMPSGYRSLDQNELSVLKDWVKQGGTLIANNSSTRMLISDKSITSIRDVSDSIENSHEYNIKLQREFLSKNISIDLDYVNNNKLTSDISYPWEESENRIDSDTLQKRDKWQSLFMPSGAFVSGRIDDKHWLTFGTINTLPLLYSNYPILMAGSGSKAVIRVGELTKNNNQDKYKTINWSDIPPGNELNVRMSGLVWPEASVRIANSAYLTQERYGKGQIILFSGEPNFRGSTLGTNRLWLNSVVYGSGLGTSPRIKP
;
A
#
# COMPACT_ATOMS: atom_id res chain seq x y z
N SER A 1 -15.61 4.06 43.45
CA SER A 1 -15.10 2.86 42.70
C SER A 1 -14.64 1.77 43.66
N GLU A 2 -14.33 0.58 43.14
CA GLU A 2 -13.77 -0.51 43.94
C GLU A 2 -12.34 -0.19 44.39
N PHE A 3 -11.62 0.59 43.60
CA PHE A 3 -10.30 1.09 43.97
C PHE A 3 -10.36 2.10 45.13
N ASP A 4 -11.34 3.01 45.16
CA ASP A 4 -11.55 3.91 46.30
C ASP A 4 -11.82 3.13 47.59
N ARG A 5 -12.69 2.10 47.56
CA ARG A 5 -12.99 1.26 48.73
C ARG A 5 -11.76 0.54 49.30
N ARG A 6 -10.74 0.28 48.43
CA ARG A 6 -9.48 -0.39 48.78
C ARG A 6 -8.37 0.61 49.09
N ASN A 7 -8.65 1.91 48.95
CA ASN A 7 -7.66 2.98 49.06
C ASN A 7 -6.49 2.78 48.08
N TRP A 8 -6.82 2.32 46.87
CA TRP A 8 -5.87 2.15 45.78
C TRP A 8 -5.89 3.34 44.84
N ARG A 9 -4.74 3.69 44.31
CA ARG A 9 -4.63 4.73 43.30
C ARG A 9 -5.10 4.22 41.95
N PHE A 10 -5.73 5.11 41.21
CA PHE A 10 -6.08 4.90 39.83
C PHE A 10 -6.07 6.21 39.08
N TYR A 11 -5.95 6.12 37.78
CA TYR A 11 -5.96 7.25 36.86
C TYR A 11 -6.83 6.89 35.66
N THR A 12 -7.79 7.72 35.35
CA THR A 12 -8.74 7.55 34.22
C THR A 12 -8.73 8.78 33.32
N GLY A 13 -7.67 9.53 33.35
CA GLY A 13 -7.59 10.80 32.66
C GLY A 13 -6.88 10.72 31.32
N GLU A 14 -6.27 11.82 30.97
CA GLU A 14 -5.56 12.01 29.72
C GLU A 14 -4.45 10.98 29.56
N TRP A 15 -4.39 10.38 28.37
CA TRP A 15 -3.35 9.42 28.03
C TRP A 15 -2.72 9.79 26.68
N HIS A 16 -3.29 9.30 25.58
CA HIS A 16 -2.94 9.65 24.22
C HIS A 16 -4.21 9.69 23.38
N GLU A 17 -4.17 10.36 22.26
CA GLU A 17 -5.28 10.37 21.31
C GLU A 17 -5.15 9.17 20.36
N ASP A 18 -6.19 8.35 20.32
CA ASP A 18 -6.24 7.12 19.55
C ASP A 18 -7.41 7.17 18.59
N LEU A 19 -7.11 7.22 17.30
CA LEU A 19 -8.11 7.22 16.22
C LEU A 19 -8.28 5.82 15.61
N TYR A 20 -7.44 4.87 16.00
CA TYR A 20 -7.46 3.53 15.45
C TYR A 20 -8.60 2.69 16.03
N PRO A 21 -9.50 2.07 15.19
CA PRO A 21 -10.66 1.33 15.66
C PRO A 21 -10.33 -0.10 16.10
N GLY A 22 -9.08 -0.36 16.46
CA GLY A 22 -8.60 -1.67 16.88
C GLY A 22 -8.66 -1.91 18.39
N TYR A 23 -8.12 -3.04 18.83
CA TYR A 23 -8.03 -3.46 20.23
C TYR A 23 -9.36 -3.36 20.99
N SER A 24 -9.33 -2.76 22.17
CA SER A 24 -10.51 -2.56 23.02
C SER A 24 -11.57 -1.63 22.42
N PHE A 25 -11.20 -0.74 21.48
CA PHE A 25 -12.14 0.17 20.83
C PHE A 25 -12.99 -0.50 19.75
N TYR A 26 -12.50 -1.57 19.12
CA TYR A 26 -13.26 -2.34 18.12
C TYR A 26 -14.64 -2.77 18.63
N VAL A 27 -14.72 -3.24 19.88
CA VAL A 27 -15.98 -3.71 20.47
C VAL A 27 -16.99 -2.58 20.68
N ASN A 28 -16.53 -1.32 20.84
CA ASN A 28 -17.41 -0.17 20.95
C ASN A 28 -18.19 0.10 19.65
N PHE A 29 -17.55 -0.11 18.50
CA PHE A 29 -18.23 -0.01 17.19
C PHE A 29 -19.28 -1.12 17.00
N ARG A 30 -19.22 -2.19 17.77
CA ARG A 30 -20.23 -3.25 17.79
C ARG A 30 -21.32 -3.06 18.84
N GLY A 31 -21.34 -1.92 19.52
CA GLY A 31 -22.35 -1.54 20.51
C GLY A 31 -22.12 -2.10 21.90
N THR A 32 -20.91 -2.55 22.22
CA THR A 32 -20.53 -2.99 23.57
C THR A 32 -19.49 -2.06 24.20
N LEU A 33 -19.12 -2.30 25.45
CA LEU A 33 -18.18 -1.46 26.19
C LEU A 33 -16.79 -2.11 26.20
N GLY A 34 -15.86 -1.46 25.54
CA GLY A 34 -14.43 -1.79 25.61
C GLY A 34 -13.74 -0.94 26.68
N ILE A 35 -12.99 -1.56 27.55
CA ILE A 35 -12.21 -0.87 28.60
C ILE A 35 -10.79 -1.42 28.57
N LEU A 36 -9.82 -0.51 28.45
CA LEU A 36 -8.39 -0.85 28.53
C LEU A 36 -7.90 -0.61 29.95
N TYR A 37 -7.30 -1.63 30.56
CA TYR A 37 -6.63 -1.53 31.85
C TYR A 37 -5.11 -1.65 31.68
N GLU A 38 -4.41 -0.55 31.83
CA GLU A 38 -2.96 -0.45 31.79
C GLU A 38 -2.41 -0.32 33.22
N GLN A 39 -2.08 -1.44 33.87
CA GLN A 39 -1.70 -1.45 35.29
C GLN A 39 -0.25 -1.06 35.54
N SER A 40 0.66 -1.39 34.73
CA SER A 40 2.02 -0.92 34.51
C SER A 40 2.85 -1.91 33.70
N ARG A 41 3.86 -1.41 32.98
CA ARG A 41 4.86 -2.25 32.33
C ARG A 41 5.91 -2.64 33.37
N MET A 42 5.86 -3.88 33.85
CA MET A 42 6.84 -4.40 34.80
C MET A 42 7.53 -5.63 34.24
N ALA A 43 8.86 -5.62 34.31
CA ALA A 43 9.69 -6.77 33.99
C ALA A 43 10.25 -7.46 35.26
N GLU A 44 10.23 -6.77 36.41
CA GLU A 44 10.84 -7.18 37.68
C GLU A 44 9.93 -6.84 38.88
N ASP A 45 10.50 -6.64 40.06
CA ASP A 45 9.78 -6.53 41.32
C ASP A 45 8.91 -5.27 41.46
N GLY A 46 9.15 -4.22 40.69
CA GLY A 46 8.36 -2.99 40.77
C GLY A 46 8.82 -1.86 39.86
N VAL A 47 7.98 -0.85 39.76
CA VAL A 47 8.20 0.39 39.00
C VAL A 47 8.09 1.59 39.91
N ARG A 48 9.08 2.51 39.83
CA ARG A 48 8.96 3.84 40.43
C ARG A 48 8.10 4.72 39.53
N ARG A 49 7.01 5.20 40.05
CA ARG A 49 6.11 6.14 39.39
C ARG A 49 6.68 7.57 39.37
N PRO A 50 6.26 8.42 38.42
CA PRO A 50 6.73 9.80 38.35
C PRO A 50 6.50 10.61 39.64
N GLU A 51 5.41 10.36 40.34
CA GLU A 51 5.09 11.00 41.63
C GLU A 51 5.92 10.45 42.81
N GLY A 52 6.86 9.53 42.56
CA GLY A 52 7.83 9.04 43.51
C GLY A 52 7.43 7.77 44.28
N THR A 53 6.24 7.24 44.06
CA THR A 53 5.80 5.99 44.69
C THR A 53 6.34 4.76 43.93
N ILE A 54 6.41 3.64 44.63
CA ILE A 54 6.77 2.34 44.02
C ILE A 54 5.53 1.49 43.97
N GLN A 55 5.23 0.96 42.78
CA GLN A 55 4.20 -0.06 42.57
C GLN A 55 4.87 -1.41 42.33
N SER A 56 4.55 -2.38 43.16
CA SER A 56 5.11 -3.73 43.03
C SER A 56 4.39 -4.54 41.95
N TYR A 57 5.06 -5.57 41.42
CA TYR A 57 4.46 -6.54 40.49
C TYR A 57 3.21 -7.20 41.08
N LYS A 58 3.29 -7.61 42.36
CA LYS A 58 2.16 -8.19 43.10
C LYS A 58 0.95 -7.26 43.15
N GLU A 59 1.15 -5.98 43.40
CA GLU A 59 0.06 -4.98 43.39
C GLU A 59 -0.56 -4.87 42.03
N SER A 60 0.22 -4.79 40.96
CA SER A 60 -0.30 -4.72 39.59
C SER A 60 -1.13 -5.93 39.20
N VAL A 61 -0.67 -7.14 39.51
CA VAL A 61 -1.44 -8.37 39.28
C VAL A 61 -2.75 -8.34 40.06
N HIS A 62 -2.72 -7.90 41.31
CA HIS A 62 -3.92 -7.82 42.16
C HIS A 62 -4.90 -6.75 41.67
N HIS A 63 -4.41 -5.59 41.22
CA HIS A 63 -5.23 -4.55 40.60
C HIS A 63 -5.94 -5.09 39.35
N GLN A 64 -5.20 -5.77 38.46
CA GLN A 64 -5.76 -6.36 37.25
C GLN A 64 -6.86 -7.40 37.56
N PHE A 65 -6.60 -8.28 38.51
CA PHE A 65 -7.57 -9.27 38.95
C PHE A 65 -8.85 -8.64 39.50
N VAL A 66 -8.71 -7.64 40.39
CA VAL A 66 -9.87 -6.94 40.98
C VAL A 66 -10.63 -6.14 39.94
N SER A 67 -9.95 -5.49 38.98
CA SER A 67 -10.61 -4.78 37.87
C SER A 67 -11.46 -5.74 37.04
N SER A 68 -10.93 -6.90 36.71
CA SER A 68 -11.64 -7.93 35.94
C SER A 68 -12.89 -8.45 36.68
N LEU A 69 -12.74 -8.79 37.95
CA LEU A 69 -13.89 -9.23 38.77
C LEU A 69 -14.95 -8.13 38.94
N THR A 70 -14.49 -6.88 39.10
CA THR A 70 -15.41 -5.75 39.24
C THR A 70 -16.21 -5.52 37.97
N ASN A 71 -15.60 -5.68 36.80
CA ASN A 71 -16.30 -5.60 35.51
C ASN A 71 -17.38 -6.69 35.39
N LEU A 72 -17.05 -7.95 35.71
CA LEU A 72 -18.01 -9.05 35.71
C LEU A 72 -19.19 -8.79 36.64
N ASN A 73 -18.91 -8.31 37.84
CA ASN A 73 -19.95 -7.98 38.83
C ASN A 73 -20.81 -6.78 38.37
N THR A 74 -20.20 -5.77 37.76
CA THR A 74 -20.91 -4.60 37.20
C THR A 74 -21.83 -5.04 36.06
N LEU A 75 -21.36 -5.92 35.18
CA LEU A 75 -22.18 -6.49 34.12
C LEU A 75 -23.35 -7.29 34.70
N LEU A 76 -23.10 -8.13 35.72
CA LEU A 76 -24.15 -8.93 36.37
C LEU A 76 -25.28 -8.05 36.95
N ILE A 77 -24.88 -6.99 37.69
CA ILE A 77 -25.86 -6.09 38.35
C ILE A 77 -26.64 -5.26 37.33
N ASN A 78 -25.98 -4.81 36.25
CA ASN A 78 -26.58 -3.91 35.26
C ASN A 78 -26.99 -4.61 33.96
N SER A 79 -26.92 -5.93 33.90
CA SER A 79 -27.12 -6.72 32.68
C SER A 79 -28.37 -6.35 31.88
N LYS A 80 -29.51 -6.19 32.55
CA LYS A 80 -30.75 -5.83 31.88
C LYS A 80 -30.68 -4.49 31.15
N ASN A 81 -30.13 -3.47 31.79
CA ASN A 81 -29.99 -2.13 31.19
C ASN A 81 -29.00 -2.16 30.04
N MET A 82 -27.85 -2.79 30.24
CA MET A 82 -26.80 -2.90 29.21
C MET A 82 -27.27 -3.65 27.97
N TYR A 83 -28.07 -4.75 28.15
CA TYR A 83 -28.66 -5.46 27.01
C TYR A 83 -29.75 -4.65 26.32
N ASN A 84 -30.55 -3.89 27.07
CA ASN A 84 -31.54 -2.99 26.48
C ASN A 84 -30.85 -1.88 25.65
N ASP A 85 -29.83 -1.24 26.18
CA ASP A 85 -29.08 -0.18 25.49
C ASP A 85 -28.44 -0.74 24.21
N TYR A 86 -27.82 -1.93 24.30
CA TYR A 86 -27.26 -2.65 23.14
C TYR A 86 -28.33 -2.90 22.07
N TRP A 87 -29.50 -3.42 22.48
CA TRP A 87 -30.61 -3.74 21.57
C TRP A 87 -31.17 -2.48 20.90
N GLU A 88 -31.47 -1.44 21.68
CA GLU A 88 -32.04 -0.19 21.15
C GLU A 88 -31.05 0.51 20.22
N GLY A 89 -29.75 0.49 20.52
CA GLY A 89 -28.72 0.99 19.63
C GLY A 89 -28.71 0.27 18.27
N ARG A 90 -28.75 -1.06 18.27
CA ARG A 90 -28.78 -1.86 17.03
C ARG A 90 -30.08 -1.67 16.24
N LYS A 91 -31.22 -1.53 16.95
CA LYS A 91 -32.50 -1.21 16.34
C LYS A 91 -32.52 0.18 15.70
N LEU A 92 -31.89 1.16 16.34
CA LEU A 92 -31.71 2.49 15.77
C LEU A 92 -30.86 2.42 14.49
N ASN A 93 -29.78 1.64 14.46
CA ASN A 93 -28.88 1.53 13.30
C ASN A 93 -29.60 1.06 12.02
N VAL A 94 -30.65 0.24 12.14
CA VAL A 94 -31.45 -0.23 11.00
C VAL A 94 -32.65 0.67 10.67
N SER A 95 -32.90 1.70 11.46
CA SER A 95 -34.01 2.63 11.28
C SER A 95 -33.67 3.75 10.27
N LYS A 96 -34.70 4.48 9.84
CA LYS A 96 -34.52 5.65 8.98
C LYS A 96 -33.98 6.88 9.73
N GLU A 97 -34.06 6.86 11.05
CA GLU A 97 -33.61 7.90 11.96
C GLU A 97 -32.10 7.79 12.28
N SER A 98 -31.48 6.69 11.89
CA SER A 98 -30.03 6.51 12.04
C SER A 98 -29.25 7.58 11.26
N LYS A 99 -28.21 8.13 11.85
CA LYS A 99 -27.32 9.05 11.16
C LYS A 99 -26.65 8.44 9.92
N TRP A 100 -26.57 7.12 9.83
CA TRP A 100 -26.01 6.37 8.71
C TRP A 100 -27.07 5.87 7.72
N ALA A 101 -28.37 6.16 7.97
CA ALA A 101 -29.49 5.57 7.21
C ALA A 101 -29.42 5.86 5.70
N ASN A 102 -28.87 6.99 5.30
CA ASN A 102 -28.77 7.43 3.92
C ASN A 102 -27.30 7.41 3.43
N GLN A 103 -26.60 6.32 3.71
CA GLN A 103 -25.23 6.12 3.27
C GLN A 103 -25.07 4.73 2.67
N SER A 104 -24.35 4.64 1.56
CA SER A 104 -23.93 3.35 0.98
C SER A 104 -22.49 3.46 0.52
N PHE A 105 -21.74 2.40 0.75
CA PHE A 105 -20.36 2.26 0.22
C PHE A 105 -20.40 1.37 -1.01
N VAL A 106 -19.66 1.76 -2.03
CA VAL A 106 -19.62 1.06 -3.31
C VAL A 106 -18.17 0.79 -3.68
N ILE A 107 -17.84 -0.48 -3.91
CA ILE A 107 -16.55 -0.89 -4.49
C ILE A 107 -16.80 -1.22 -5.96
N LEU A 108 -16.04 -0.56 -6.85
CA LEU A 108 -16.19 -0.73 -8.29
C LEU A 108 -15.66 -2.10 -8.75
N PRO A 109 -16.13 -2.62 -9.90
CA PRO A 109 -15.70 -3.91 -10.41
C PRO A 109 -14.18 -3.93 -10.70
N THR A 110 -13.53 -5.04 -10.37
CA THR A 110 -12.12 -5.28 -10.67
C THR A 110 -11.92 -6.74 -11.12
N LYS A 111 -10.87 -6.99 -11.87
CA LYS A 111 -10.42 -8.35 -12.20
C LYS A 111 -9.61 -9.01 -11.06
N ASN A 112 -9.30 -8.27 -9.99
CA ASN A 112 -8.62 -8.80 -8.82
C ASN A 112 -9.60 -9.51 -7.89
N THR A 113 -10.03 -10.70 -8.30
CA THR A 113 -11.04 -11.48 -7.57
C THR A 113 -10.56 -11.95 -6.20
N SER A 114 -9.28 -12.26 -6.08
CA SER A 114 -8.69 -12.69 -4.80
C SER A 114 -8.74 -11.58 -3.74
N ARG A 115 -8.49 -10.34 -4.13
CA ARG A 115 -8.57 -9.17 -3.23
C ARG A 115 -10.00 -8.88 -2.82
N ILE A 116 -10.96 -9.00 -3.77
CA ILE A 116 -12.38 -8.88 -3.48
C ILE A 116 -12.83 -9.97 -2.50
N ASN A 117 -12.45 -11.23 -2.72
CA ASN A 117 -12.78 -12.31 -1.80
C ASN A 117 -12.23 -12.04 -0.38
N THR A 118 -11.02 -11.51 -0.27
CA THR A 118 -10.43 -11.18 1.04
C THR A 118 -11.24 -10.11 1.78
N ILE A 119 -11.71 -9.06 1.11
CA ILE A 119 -12.55 -8.03 1.78
C ILE A 119 -13.93 -8.59 2.11
N VAL A 120 -14.52 -9.40 1.23
CA VAL A 120 -15.80 -10.08 1.48
C VAL A 120 -15.71 -10.94 2.73
N ASP A 121 -14.70 -11.81 2.83
CA ASP A 121 -14.52 -12.69 3.99
C ASP A 121 -14.38 -11.88 5.30
N LYS A 122 -13.65 -10.77 5.26
CA LYS A 122 -13.52 -9.89 6.44
C LYS A 122 -14.82 -9.22 6.83
N LEU A 123 -15.57 -8.70 5.87
CA LEU A 123 -16.85 -8.02 6.15
C LEU A 123 -17.94 -9.01 6.60
N THR A 124 -18.07 -10.14 5.91
CA THR A 124 -19.07 -11.15 6.26
C THR A 124 -18.80 -11.82 7.60
N SER A 125 -17.53 -12.02 7.97
CA SER A 125 -17.15 -12.50 9.31
C SER A 125 -17.57 -11.56 10.44
N GLN A 126 -17.86 -10.28 10.11
CA GLN A 126 -18.39 -9.28 11.03
C GLN A 126 -19.93 -9.17 10.98
N ASN A 127 -20.61 -10.07 10.27
CA ASN A 127 -22.05 -10.05 10.00
C ASN A 127 -22.50 -8.82 9.19
N ILE A 128 -21.65 -8.28 8.34
CA ILE A 128 -21.99 -7.19 7.42
C ILE A 128 -22.56 -7.81 6.14
N GLU A 129 -23.77 -7.37 5.77
CA GLU A 129 -24.42 -7.80 4.53
C GLU A 129 -23.85 -7.04 3.33
N ILE A 130 -23.51 -7.79 2.29
CA ILE A 130 -22.88 -7.30 1.07
C ILE A 130 -23.75 -7.69 -0.11
N PHE A 131 -23.96 -6.75 -1.02
CA PHE A 131 -24.78 -6.95 -2.20
C PHE A 131 -23.98 -6.68 -3.48
N LYS A 132 -24.51 -7.19 -4.59
CA LYS A 132 -24.05 -6.91 -5.94
C LYS A 132 -25.19 -6.26 -6.71
N ASN A 133 -24.92 -5.15 -7.43
CA ASN A 133 -25.94 -4.59 -8.30
C ASN A 133 -26.11 -5.44 -9.56
N THR A 134 -27.36 -5.63 -9.98
CA THR A 134 -27.75 -6.42 -11.15
C THR A 134 -28.03 -5.56 -12.38
N LYS A 135 -28.10 -4.25 -12.21
CA LYS A 135 -28.25 -3.23 -13.25
C LYS A 135 -27.38 -2.03 -12.90
N GLU A 136 -27.08 -1.21 -13.91
CA GLU A 136 -26.47 0.10 -13.67
C GLU A 136 -27.36 0.94 -12.74
N ILE A 137 -26.71 1.68 -11.84
CA ILE A 137 -27.39 2.58 -10.90
C ILE A 137 -26.80 3.96 -11.07
N ILE A 138 -27.65 4.95 -11.35
CA ILE A 138 -27.24 6.36 -11.39
C ILE A 138 -27.38 6.93 -9.98
N VAL A 139 -26.29 7.46 -9.45
CA VAL A 139 -26.22 8.08 -8.12
C VAL A 139 -25.75 9.53 -8.24
N LYS A 140 -26.10 10.35 -7.25
CA LYS A 140 -25.71 11.76 -7.20
C LYS A 140 -24.78 12.03 -6.02
N ASN A 141 -23.94 13.05 -6.17
CA ASN A 141 -23.03 13.52 -5.13
C ASN A 141 -22.15 12.38 -4.55
N ALA A 142 -21.66 11.51 -5.41
CA ALA A 142 -20.76 10.42 -4.99
C ALA A 142 -19.40 10.98 -4.57
N LEU A 143 -18.95 10.65 -3.36
CA LEU A 143 -17.64 11.03 -2.83
C LEU A 143 -16.59 9.97 -3.22
N LYS A 144 -15.49 10.41 -3.83
CA LYS A 144 -14.31 9.58 -4.11
C LYS A 144 -13.37 9.48 -2.91
N GLN A 145 -12.46 8.52 -2.96
CA GLN A 145 -11.37 8.38 -1.99
C GLN A 145 -10.40 9.58 -1.99
N SER A 146 -10.31 10.34 -3.07
CA SER A 146 -9.55 11.60 -3.16
C SER A 146 -10.19 12.77 -2.40
N GLY A 147 -11.44 12.64 -1.94
CA GLY A 147 -12.22 13.71 -1.35
C GLY A 147 -13.05 14.50 -2.37
N ASP A 148 -12.90 14.23 -3.66
CA ASP A 148 -13.69 14.90 -4.72
C ASP A 148 -15.12 14.35 -4.76
N THR A 149 -16.08 15.23 -5.01
CA THR A 149 -17.48 14.86 -5.22
C THR A 149 -17.81 14.84 -6.71
N ILE A 150 -18.50 13.79 -7.15
CA ILE A 150 -19.05 13.67 -8.51
C ILE A 150 -20.54 13.93 -8.45
N ASP A 151 -21.01 14.93 -9.20
CA ASP A 151 -22.43 15.32 -9.22
C ASP A 151 -23.36 14.17 -9.67
N GLU A 152 -22.96 13.44 -10.70
CA GLU A 152 -23.68 12.26 -11.20
C GLU A 152 -22.69 11.17 -11.63
N LEU A 153 -22.86 9.96 -11.10
CA LEU A 153 -22.04 8.80 -11.37
C LEU A 153 -22.91 7.60 -11.77
N VAL A 154 -22.55 6.93 -12.85
CA VAL A 154 -23.10 5.62 -13.21
C VAL A 154 -22.28 4.53 -12.52
N ILE A 155 -22.89 3.81 -11.59
CA ILE A 155 -22.30 2.64 -10.94
C ILE A 155 -22.48 1.45 -11.89
N PRO A 156 -21.39 0.85 -12.38
CA PRO A 156 -21.46 -0.25 -13.35
C PRO A 156 -22.00 -1.54 -12.71
N ILE A 157 -22.59 -2.40 -13.54
CA ILE A 157 -23.08 -3.72 -13.13
C ILE A 157 -21.94 -4.53 -12.52
N GLY A 158 -22.24 -5.23 -11.44
CA GLY A 158 -21.24 -6.07 -10.76
C GLY A 158 -20.48 -5.37 -9.66
N SER A 159 -20.75 -4.09 -9.38
CA SER A 159 -20.20 -3.38 -8.23
C SER A 159 -20.66 -4.01 -6.93
N MET A 160 -19.82 -3.96 -5.91
CA MET A 160 -20.16 -4.36 -4.55
C MET A 160 -20.83 -3.19 -3.83
N ILE A 161 -22.02 -3.43 -3.28
CA ILE A 161 -22.82 -2.43 -2.57
C ILE A 161 -22.94 -2.83 -1.11
N ILE A 162 -22.60 -1.91 -0.21
CA ILE A 162 -22.69 -2.08 1.23
C ILE A 162 -23.55 -0.93 1.78
N PRO A 163 -24.90 -1.09 1.86
CA PRO A 163 -25.74 -0.07 2.48
C PRO A 163 -25.43 0.01 3.98
N ASN A 164 -25.33 1.22 4.52
CA ASN A 164 -24.98 1.40 5.93
C ASN A 164 -26.17 1.38 6.89
N ARG A 165 -27.36 0.96 6.42
CA ARG A 165 -28.54 0.72 7.26
C ARG A 165 -28.58 -0.74 7.72
N GLN A 166 -27.62 -1.09 8.58
CA GLN A 166 -27.40 -2.44 9.10
C GLN A 166 -27.15 -2.39 10.62
N PRO A 167 -27.31 -3.49 11.36
CA PRO A 167 -27.00 -3.50 12.79
C PRO A 167 -25.57 -3.06 13.13
N GLU A 168 -24.61 -3.33 12.24
CA GLU A 168 -23.18 -3.01 12.38
C GLU A 168 -22.82 -1.63 11.79
N ALA A 169 -23.77 -0.72 11.57
CA ALA A 169 -23.55 0.57 10.93
C ALA A 169 -22.36 1.39 11.49
N PRO A 170 -22.13 1.47 12.82
CA PRO A 170 -20.95 2.16 13.35
C PRO A 170 -19.64 1.52 12.91
N LEU A 171 -19.56 0.18 12.88
CA LEU A 171 -18.37 -0.54 12.43
C LEU A 171 -18.15 -0.37 10.93
N ILE A 172 -19.22 -0.46 10.13
CA ILE A 172 -19.17 -0.25 8.68
C ILE A 172 -18.59 1.15 8.39
N SER A 173 -19.11 2.17 9.06
CA SER A 173 -18.58 3.53 8.93
C SER A 173 -17.09 3.61 9.32
N ALA A 174 -16.72 3.07 10.47
CA ALA A 174 -15.36 3.12 10.98
C ALA A 174 -14.32 2.51 10.04
N ILE A 175 -14.70 1.46 9.26
CA ILE A 175 -13.76 0.74 8.39
C ILE A 175 -13.87 1.09 6.90
N LEU A 176 -14.95 1.75 6.47
CA LEU A 176 -15.20 2.08 5.07
C LEU A 176 -15.31 3.59 4.79
N GLU A 177 -15.46 4.43 5.79
CA GLU A 177 -15.44 5.88 5.63
C GLU A 177 -14.07 6.34 5.14
N PHE A 178 -14.05 7.20 4.11
CA PHE A 178 -12.79 7.58 3.48
C PHE A 178 -11.97 8.52 4.35
N ASP A 179 -12.61 9.45 5.01
CA ASP A 179 -11.92 10.45 5.82
C ASP A 179 -12.74 10.74 7.08
N ALA A 180 -12.36 10.13 8.18
CA ALA A 180 -12.97 10.37 9.48
C ALA A 180 -12.63 11.77 9.98
N GLU A 181 -13.61 12.49 10.49
CA GLU A 181 -13.42 13.80 11.09
C GLU A 181 -12.65 13.67 12.41
N ILE A 182 -11.59 14.47 12.55
CA ILE A 182 -10.81 14.57 13.79
C ILE A 182 -11.28 15.81 14.54
N ASP A 183 -11.58 15.66 15.83
CA ASP A 183 -12.02 16.75 16.69
C ASP A 183 -11.04 17.92 16.71
N GLU A 184 -11.55 19.16 16.67
CA GLU A 184 -10.75 20.37 16.62
C GLU A 184 -9.86 20.54 17.86
N GLU A 185 -10.32 20.14 19.05
CA GLU A 185 -9.54 20.23 20.28
C GLU A 185 -8.37 19.24 20.25
N VAL A 186 -8.57 18.04 19.69
CA VAL A 186 -7.51 17.05 19.47
C VAL A 186 -6.47 17.60 18.50
N LEU A 187 -6.90 18.20 17.38
CA LEU A 187 -5.99 18.82 16.41
C LEU A 187 -5.18 19.98 17.03
N LYS A 188 -5.79 20.79 17.90
CA LYS A 188 -5.07 21.87 18.62
C LYS A 188 -4.01 21.32 19.57
N LYS A 189 -4.35 20.30 20.35
CA LYS A 189 -3.41 19.64 21.27
C LYS A 189 -2.24 19.00 20.51
N GLU A 190 -2.54 18.29 19.42
CA GLU A 190 -1.53 17.68 18.56
C GLU A 190 -0.58 18.74 17.97
N ARG A 191 -1.14 19.83 17.45
CA ARG A 191 -0.36 20.94 16.90
C ARG A 191 0.52 21.60 17.96
N GLU A 192 0.00 21.80 19.17
CA GLU A 192 0.74 22.37 20.30
C GLU A 192 1.90 21.45 20.71
N ALA A 193 1.65 20.15 20.87
CA ALA A 193 2.69 19.18 21.24
C ALA A 193 3.80 19.11 20.17
N THR A 194 3.42 19.07 18.90
CA THR A 194 4.38 19.09 17.79
C THR A 194 5.26 20.33 17.82
N LEU A 195 4.68 21.52 18.05
CA LEU A 195 5.41 22.79 18.08
C LEU A 195 6.29 22.95 19.32
N LYS A 196 5.83 22.48 20.47
CA LYS A 196 6.50 22.64 21.76
C LYS A 196 7.58 21.59 22.00
N ASP A 197 7.22 20.33 21.75
CA ASP A 197 8.02 19.18 22.16
C ASP A 197 8.62 18.42 20.96
N GLY A 198 8.23 18.76 19.72
CA GLY A 198 8.66 18.08 18.49
C GLY A 198 8.14 16.64 18.39
N SER A 199 7.07 16.31 19.10
CA SER A 199 6.50 14.97 19.18
C SER A 199 4.99 14.98 18.98
N SER A 200 4.46 13.93 18.35
CA SER A 200 3.02 13.70 18.18
C SER A 200 2.42 13.09 19.45
N ILE A 201 1.20 13.49 19.78
CA ILE A 201 0.36 12.82 20.79
C ILE A 201 -0.53 11.74 20.18
N MET A 202 -0.60 11.67 18.84
CA MET A 202 -1.38 10.65 18.16
C MET A 202 -0.73 9.28 18.35
N TYR A 203 -1.53 8.33 18.78
CA TYR A 203 -1.10 6.95 18.91
C TYR A 203 -1.49 6.17 17.65
N ASP A 204 -0.50 5.45 17.07
CA ASP A 204 -0.69 4.58 15.93
C ASP A 204 -1.09 5.34 14.63
N THR A 205 -1.89 4.70 13.75
CA THR A 205 -2.33 5.29 12.49
C THR A 205 -3.52 6.21 12.67
N THR A 206 -3.58 7.26 11.86
CA THR A 206 -4.72 8.20 11.84
C THR A 206 -5.72 7.90 10.71
N ALA A 207 -5.42 6.89 9.88
CA ALA A 207 -6.29 6.42 8.79
C ALA A 207 -6.24 4.90 8.66
N PHE A 208 -7.39 4.25 8.37
CA PHE A 208 -7.52 2.79 8.37
C PHE A 208 -8.64 2.26 7.45
N ASN A 209 -8.97 2.98 6.40
CA ASN A 209 -10.00 2.57 5.45
C ASN A 209 -9.63 1.29 4.69
N PHE A 210 -10.49 0.28 4.68
CA PHE A 210 -10.22 -1.02 4.05
C PHE A 210 -10.06 -0.92 2.54
N THR A 211 -10.85 -0.10 1.85
CA THR A 211 -10.74 0.00 0.39
C THR A 211 -9.43 0.65 -0.03
N MET A 212 -8.94 1.64 0.75
CA MET A 212 -7.63 2.26 0.54
C MET A 212 -6.49 1.29 0.87
N MET A 213 -6.55 0.58 2.02
CA MET A 213 -5.55 -0.44 2.37
C MET A 213 -5.43 -1.52 1.29
N TYR A 214 -6.55 -1.89 0.69
CA TYR A 214 -6.60 -2.94 -0.32
C TYR A 214 -6.37 -2.41 -1.74
N GLY A 215 -6.23 -1.09 -1.94
CA GLY A 215 -6.05 -0.50 -3.26
C GLY A 215 -7.19 -0.88 -4.20
N LEU A 216 -8.41 -0.70 -3.74
CA LEU A 216 -9.65 -0.91 -4.50
C LEU A 216 -10.29 0.43 -4.78
N ASP A 217 -10.79 0.63 -5.99
CA ASP A 217 -11.55 1.82 -6.34
C ASP A 217 -12.94 1.77 -5.68
N ALA A 218 -13.26 2.82 -4.93
CA ALA A 218 -14.51 2.89 -4.19
C ALA A 218 -15.08 4.31 -4.16
N VAL A 219 -16.39 4.40 -3.94
CA VAL A 219 -17.11 5.65 -3.72
C VAL A 219 -18.07 5.50 -2.55
N THR A 220 -18.34 6.61 -1.86
CA THR A 220 -19.42 6.71 -0.87
C THR A 220 -20.58 7.50 -1.48
N VAL A 221 -21.80 7.01 -1.27
CA VAL A 221 -23.00 7.62 -1.85
C VAL A 221 -23.92 8.07 -0.71
N PRO A 222 -24.44 9.33 -0.73
CA PRO A 222 -25.30 9.86 0.33
C PRO A 222 -26.75 9.41 0.17
N GLU A 223 -26.96 8.13 -0.19
CA GLU A 223 -28.26 7.51 -0.30
C GLU A 223 -28.26 6.02 0.09
N HIS A 224 -29.41 5.51 0.49
CA HIS A 224 -29.60 4.09 0.78
C HIS A 224 -29.93 3.34 -0.51
N ILE A 225 -28.93 2.69 -1.09
CA ILE A 225 -29.14 1.84 -2.27
C ILE A 225 -29.77 0.52 -1.82
N ASN A 226 -30.99 0.25 -2.27
CA ASN A 226 -31.75 -0.96 -1.93
C ASN A 226 -32.45 -1.62 -3.12
N ASN A 227 -32.32 -1.06 -4.33
CA ASN A 227 -32.97 -1.56 -5.54
C ASN A 227 -31.96 -2.21 -6.48
N ASN A 228 -32.41 -3.21 -7.25
CA ASN A 228 -31.58 -3.94 -8.22
C ASN A 228 -30.36 -4.61 -7.59
N LEU A 229 -30.52 -5.14 -6.38
CA LEU A 229 -29.47 -5.81 -5.63
C LEU A 229 -29.74 -7.31 -5.55
N SER A 230 -28.68 -8.09 -5.54
CA SER A 230 -28.66 -9.50 -5.14
C SER A 230 -27.60 -9.68 -4.05
N MET A 231 -27.78 -10.64 -3.15
CA MET A 231 -26.74 -10.99 -2.18
C MET A 231 -25.43 -11.31 -2.91
N TRP A 232 -24.31 -10.84 -2.36
CA TRP A 232 -23.00 -11.13 -2.93
C TRP A 232 -22.74 -12.63 -2.98
N GLN A 233 -22.27 -13.09 -4.12
CA GLN A 233 -21.77 -14.44 -4.30
C GLN A 233 -20.34 -14.36 -4.85
N PRO A 234 -19.40 -15.16 -4.33
CA PRO A 234 -18.05 -15.23 -4.88
C PRO A 234 -18.09 -15.53 -6.40
N ALA A 235 -17.17 -14.94 -7.14
CA ALA A 235 -17.02 -15.24 -8.54
C ALA A 235 -16.63 -16.73 -8.71
N LEU A 236 -17.19 -17.39 -9.73
CA LEU A 236 -16.81 -18.76 -10.07
C LEU A 236 -15.35 -18.74 -10.56
N VAL A 237 -14.56 -19.65 -10.02
CA VAL A 237 -13.19 -19.88 -10.48
C VAL A 237 -13.23 -20.94 -11.58
N GLU A 238 -12.82 -20.55 -12.78
CA GLU A 238 -12.74 -21.43 -13.95
C GLU A 238 -11.31 -21.91 -14.10
N ILE A 239 -11.10 -23.22 -13.95
CA ILE A 239 -9.79 -23.85 -14.15
C ILE A 239 -9.86 -24.68 -15.43
N ASP A 240 -9.68 -23.97 -16.54
CA ASP A 240 -9.62 -24.55 -17.89
C ASP A 240 -8.14 -24.87 -18.19
N VAL A 241 -7.77 -26.14 -17.99
CA VAL A 241 -6.43 -26.67 -18.27
C VAL A 241 -6.59 -27.88 -19.18
N ASP A 242 -6.50 -27.63 -20.49
CA ASP A 242 -6.61 -28.62 -21.54
C ASP A 242 -5.21 -29.14 -21.93
N ASP A 243 -5.07 -30.46 -22.15
CA ASP A 243 -3.81 -31.11 -22.47
C ASP A 243 -3.32 -30.79 -23.90
N ASP A 244 -4.24 -30.45 -24.80
CA ASP A 244 -3.94 -30.08 -26.18
C ASP A 244 -3.61 -28.58 -26.36
N ALA A 245 -3.74 -27.79 -25.30
CA ALA A 245 -3.42 -26.37 -25.32
C ALA A 245 -1.91 -26.14 -25.47
N ILE A 246 -1.54 -25.06 -26.18
CA ILE A 246 -0.13 -24.67 -26.35
C ILE A 246 0.34 -23.73 -25.22
N MET A 247 -0.61 -23.10 -24.52
CA MET A 247 -0.31 -22.22 -23.38
C MET A 247 -1.50 -22.11 -22.41
N TRP A 248 -1.18 -21.75 -21.17
CA TRP A 248 -2.13 -21.50 -20.08
C TRP A 248 -1.85 -20.15 -19.46
N ILE A 249 -2.90 -19.35 -19.25
CA ILE A 249 -2.77 -17.96 -18.82
C ILE A 249 -3.60 -17.69 -17.57
N VAL A 250 -3.01 -16.86 -16.67
CA VAL A 250 -3.64 -16.30 -15.49
C VAL A 250 -3.67 -14.79 -15.61
N GLU A 251 -4.81 -14.16 -15.25
CA GLU A 251 -5.03 -12.71 -15.28
C GLU A 251 -4.04 -11.95 -14.40
N GLY A 252 -3.39 -10.93 -14.96
CA GLY A 252 -2.33 -10.17 -14.32
C GLY A 252 -2.77 -9.23 -13.20
N GLU A 253 -4.02 -8.79 -13.21
CA GLU A 253 -4.55 -7.93 -12.14
C GLU A 253 -4.77 -8.69 -10.84
N ASP A 254 -5.07 -9.99 -10.88
CA ASP A 254 -5.29 -10.78 -9.67
C ASP A 254 -4.00 -10.98 -8.89
N ASP A 255 -4.04 -10.74 -7.57
CA ASP A 255 -2.87 -10.87 -6.69
C ASP A 255 -2.31 -12.30 -6.66
N LEU A 256 -3.17 -13.30 -6.79
CA LEU A 256 -2.75 -14.71 -6.82
C LEU A 256 -1.98 -15.08 -8.09
N SER A 257 -1.98 -14.25 -9.13
CA SER A 257 -1.12 -14.45 -10.30
C SER A 257 0.37 -14.49 -9.94
N VAL A 258 0.78 -13.67 -8.96
CA VAL A 258 2.17 -13.65 -8.46
C VAL A 258 2.47 -14.94 -7.70
N SER A 259 1.54 -15.40 -6.87
CA SER A 259 1.66 -16.66 -6.13
C SER A 259 1.67 -17.87 -7.06
N PHE A 260 0.85 -17.86 -8.10
CA PHE A 260 0.83 -18.89 -9.14
C PHE A 260 2.20 -18.98 -9.85
N ALA A 261 2.74 -17.83 -10.28
CA ALA A 261 4.06 -17.78 -10.90
C ALA A 261 5.15 -18.30 -9.95
N ALA A 262 5.16 -17.84 -8.71
CA ALA A 262 6.18 -18.22 -7.72
C ALA A 262 6.16 -19.73 -7.44
N ARG A 263 4.97 -20.32 -7.21
CA ARG A 263 4.82 -21.77 -6.93
C ARG A 263 5.16 -22.65 -8.11
N LEU A 264 4.82 -22.26 -9.32
CA LEU A 264 5.18 -23.03 -10.51
C LEU A 264 6.70 -22.96 -10.79
N MET A 265 7.31 -21.79 -10.64
CA MET A 265 8.78 -21.67 -10.73
C MET A 265 9.50 -22.48 -9.65
N GLU A 266 8.91 -22.57 -8.45
CA GLU A 266 9.46 -23.43 -7.36
C GLU A 266 9.44 -24.91 -7.75
N GLN A 267 8.44 -25.33 -8.52
CA GLN A 267 8.31 -26.70 -9.08
C GLN A 267 9.15 -26.91 -10.36
N GLY A 268 9.91 -25.90 -10.80
CA GLY A 268 10.86 -26.01 -11.91
C GLY A 268 10.32 -25.61 -13.28
N LEU A 269 9.08 -25.07 -13.36
CA LEU A 269 8.51 -24.61 -14.62
C LEU A 269 9.12 -23.27 -15.05
N GLN A 270 9.29 -23.11 -16.35
CA GLN A 270 9.63 -21.83 -16.98
C GLN A 270 8.35 -21.07 -17.32
N LEU A 271 8.28 -19.82 -16.91
CA LEU A 271 7.11 -18.96 -17.08
C LEU A 271 7.48 -17.67 -17.78
N ARG A 272 6.50 -17.09 -18.45
CA ARG A 272 6.60 -15.75 -19.01
C ARG A 272 5.58 -14.82 -18.35
N ILE A 273 5.87 -13.54 -18.40
CA ILE A 273 4.95 -12.48 -17.99
C ILE A 273 4.76 -11.50 -19.15
N VAL A 274 3.56 -11.01 -19.31
CA VAL A 274 3.22 -10.05 -20.37
C VAL A 274 3.35 -8.64 -19.84
N ASP A 275 4.12 -7.77 -20.49
CA ASP A 275 4.35 -6.40 -20.04
C ASP A 275 3.43 -5.35 -20.69
N LYS A 276 2.48 -5.79 -21.49
CA LYS A 276 1.48 -4.96 -22.18
C LYS A 276 0.13 -5.68 -22.16
N ASP A 277 -0.97 -4.94 -22.24
CA ASP A 277 -2.29 -5.53 -22.43
C ASP A 277 -2.32 -6.32 -23.74
N ILE A 278 -2.94 -7.52 -23.72
CA ILE A 278 -2.99 -8.45 -24.83
C ILE A 278 -4.42 -8.91 -25.10
N ASN A 279 -4.66 -9.28 -26.36
CA ASN A 279 -5.80 -10.07 -26.76
C ASN A 279 -5.28 -11.31 -27.49
N LEU A 280 -5.49 -12.49 -26.92
CA LEU A 280 -5.15 -13.74 -27.56
C LEU A 280 -6.41 -14.59 -27.68
N SER A 281 -6.73 -15.01 -28.91
CA SER A 281 -7.91 -15.85 -29.19
C SER A 281 -9.23 -15.26 -28.61
N GLY A 282 -9.37 -13.92 -28.62
CA GLY A 282 -10.55 -13.22 -28.13
C GLY A 282 -10.59 -12.98 -26.61
N LYS A 283 -9.57 -13.41 -25.86
CA LYS A 283 -9.44 -13.08 -24.42
C LYS A 283 -8.57 -11.86 -24.21
N ASN A 284 -9.14 -10.83 -23.56
CA ASN A 284 -8.41 -9.62 -23.15
C ASN A 284 -7.80 -9.85 -21.77
N LEU A 285 -6.49 -9.79 -21.70
CA LEU A 285 -5.70 -9.99 -20.50
C LEU A 285 -4.86 -8.74 -20.22
N SER A 286 -4.77 -8.40 -18.96
CA SER A 286 -4.05 -7.20 -18.53
C SER A 286 -2.54 -7.46 -18.50
N ARG A 287 -1.75 -6.41 -18.61
CA ARG A 287 -0.31 -6.46 -18.37
C ARG A 287 -0.03 -7.07 -16.98
N GLY A 288 1.02 -7.87 -16.85
CA GLY A 288 1.29 -8.66 -15.65
C GLY A 288 0.66 -10.05 -15.67
N SER A 289 -0.09 -10.41 -16.75
CA SER A 289 -0.60 -11.77 -16.92
C SER A 289 0.54 -12.78 -17.03
N VAL A 290 0.40 -13.89 -16.30
CA VAL A 290 1.39 -14.96 -16.22
C VAL A 290 1.03 -16.03 -17.24
N VAL A 291 2.02 -16.45 -18.03
CA VAL A 291 1.84 -17.40 -19.11
C VAL A 291 2.76 -18.60 -18.90
N VAL A 292 2.19 -19.80 -18.96
CA VAL A 292 2.94 -21.06 -19.09
C VAL A 292 2.85 -21.50 -20.53
N ILE A 293 3.99 -21.73 -21.19
CA ILE A 293 4.05 -22.18 -22.58
C ILE A 293 4.61 -23.57 -22.61
N ALA A 294 3.92 -24.48 -23.29
CA ALA A 294 4.33 -25.88 -23.39
C ALA A 294 5.75 -26.02 -23.96
N MET A 295 6.09 -25.25 -25.00
CA MET A 295 7.40 -25.26 -25.64
C MET A 295 8.55 -24.78 -24.74
N ASP A 296 8.29 -23.91 -23.76
CA ASP A 296 9.29 -23.48 -22.79
C ASP A 296 9.55 -24.56 -21.71
N ASN A 297 8.72 -25.61 -21.63
CA ASN A 297 8.75 -26.65 -20.62
C ASN A 297 8.89 -28.07 -21.22
N PRO A 298 9.85 -28.29 -22.12
CA PRO A 298 10.00 -29.60 -22.75
C PRO A 298 10.44 -30.65 -21.70
N GLY A 299 9.84 -31.83 -21.77
CA GLY A 299 10.21 -32.96 -20.91
C GLY A 299 9.61 -32.93 -19.48
N ILE A 300 8.72 -31.99 -19.18
CA ILE A 300 7.91 -32.05 -17.94
C ILE A 300 6.68 -32.92 -18.23
N SER A 301 6.71 -34.16 -17.76
CA SER A 301 5.65 -35.14 -18.03
C SER A 301 4.30 -34.83 -17.36
N GLU A 302 4.31 -34.03 -16.31
CA GLU A 302 3.11 -33.67 -15.53
C GLU A 302 2.79 -32.18 -15.63
N LEU A 303 3.03 -31.54 -16.79
CA LEU A 303 2.89 -30.08 -16.94
C LEU A 303 1.47 -29.62 -16.62
N THR A 304 0.47 -30.14 -17.31
CA THR A 304 -0.94 -29.75 -17.13
C THR A 304 -1.50 -30.11 -15.75
N SER A 305 -1.16 -31.30 -15.25
CA SER A 305 -1.57 -31.70 -13.89
C SER A 305 -0.97 -30.80 -12.80
N THR A 306 0.27 -30.34 -13.00
CA THR A 306 0.95 -29.40 -12.08
C THR A 306 0.32 -28.01 -12.11
N ILE A 307 0.00 -27.50 -13.31
CA ILE A 307 -0.72 -26.24 -13.51
C ILE A 307 -2.09 -26.31 -12.82
N LYS A 308 -2.87 -27.35 -13.14
CA LYS A 308 -4.22 -27.56 -12.61
C LYS A 308 -4.22 -27.66 -11.07
N ARG A 309 -3.35 -28.47 -10.50
CA ARG A 309 -3.21 -28.62 -9.05
C ARG A 309 -2.83 -27.29 -8.38
N THR A 310 -1.90 -26.54 -8.97
CA THR A 310 -1.49 -25.23 -8.42
C THR A 310 -2.63 -24.22 -8.48
N ALA A 311 -3.38 -24.17 -9.57
CA ALA A 311 -4.55 -23.32 -9.72
C ALA A 311 -5.66 -23.68 -8.74
N GLN A 312 -5.94 -24.98 -8.54
CA GLN A 312 -6.91 -25.48 -7.55
C GLN A 312 -6.52 -25.09 -6.13
N ASN A 313 -5.26 -25.28 -5.75
CA ASN A 313 -4.77 -24.94 -4.41
C ASN A 313 -4.80 -23.43 -4.12
N LEU A 314 -4.69 -22.60 -5.14
CA LEU A 314 -4.78 -21.14 -5.03
C LEU A 314 -6.19 -20.61 -5.22
N ASN A 315 -7.11 -21.43 -5.73
CA ASN A 315 -8.45 -21.01 -6.14
C ASN A 315 -8.39 -19.85 -7.15
N ILE A 316 -7.56 -19.97 -8.21
CA ILE A 316 -7.36 -18.96 -9.26
C ILE A 316 -7.78 -19.49 -10.62
N SER A 317 -8.40 -18.63 -11.43
CA SER A 317 -8.82 -18.99 -12.78
C SER A 317 -7.63 -19.11 -13.73
N VAL A 318 -7.64 -20.16 -14.54
CA VAL A 318 -6.66 -20.40 -15.61
C VAL A 318 -7.41 -20.59 -16.91
N SER A 319 -6.88 -20.10 -18.00
CA SER A 319 -7.43 -20.26 -19.36
C SER A 319 -6.47 -20.98 -20.27
N SER A 320 -6.94 -22.00 -20.95
CA SER A 320 -6.25 -22.69 -22.06
C SER A 320 -6.32 -21.88 -23.34
N LEU A 321 -5.20 -21.82 -24.10
CA LEU A 321 -5.13 -21.20 -25.41
C LEU A 321 -4.46 -22.11 -26.41
N PHE A 322 -5.03 -22.19 -27.62
CA PHE A 322 -4.59 -23.04 -28.71
C PHE A 322 -3.88 -22.28 -29.83
N SER A 323 -3.79 -20.93 -29.69
CA SER A 323 -3.07 -20.06 -30.60
C SER A 323 -2.45 -18.92 -29.84
N GLY A 324 -1.23 -18.54 -30.20
CA GLY A 324 -0.53 -17.39 -29.68
C GLY A 324 -0.59 -16.15 -30.57
N PHE A 325 -1.52 -16.16 -31.55
CA PHE A 325 -1.71 -15.03 -32.46
C PHE A 325 -2.50 -13.92 -31.81
N GLY A 326 -1.92 -12.73 -31.79
CA GLY A 326 -2.56 -11.48 -31.38
C GLY A 326 -3.11 -10.75 -32.61
N PRO A 327 -4.35 -10.24 -32.58
CA PRO A 327 -4.90 -9.49 -33.69
C PRO A 327 -4.21 -8.14 -33.89
N GLU A 328 -3.98 -7.77 -35.16
CA GLU A 328 -3.45 -6.46 -35.58
C GLU A 328 -2.15 -6.04 -34.88
N GLU A 329 -2.21 -4.95 -34.10
CA GLU A 329 -1.04 -4.36 -33.43
C GLU A 329 -0.74 -4.96 -32.04
N LEU A 330 -1.56 -5.90 -31.58
CA LEU A 330 -1.35 -6.56 -30.29
C LEU A 330 -0.25 -7.62 -30.39
N PRO A 331 0.54 -7.81 -29.29
CA PRO A 331 1.71 -8.68 -29.36
C PRO A 331 1.35 -10.16 -29.49
N ASP A 332 2.03 -10.85 -30.39
CA ASP A 332 2.06 -12.31 -30.46
C ASP A 332 2.96 -12.88 -29.34
N TRP A 333 2.72 -14.15 -28.97
CA TRP A 333 3.45 -14.82 -27.89
C TRP A 333 4.97 -14.94 -28.10
N GLY A 334 5.45 -14.94 -29.35
CA GLY A 334 6.86 -14.92 -29.68
C GLY A 334 7.53 -13.56 -29.61
N GLY A 335 6.75 -12.49 -29.35
CA GLY A 335 7.24 -11.12 -29.33
C GLY A 335 7.95 -10.75 -28.02
N ARG A 336 8.63 -9.60 -28.03
CA ARG A 336 9.42 -9.06 -26.90
C ARG A 336 8.60 -8.79 -25.64
N HIS A 337 7.28 -8.74 -25.75
CA HIS A 337 6.36 -8.44 -24.66
C HIS A 337 6.07 -9.65 -23.76
N PHE A 338 6.44 -10.87 -24.18
CA PHE A 338 6.36 -12.11 -23.40
C PHE A 338 7.73 -12.40 -22.76
N ARG A 339 7.97 -11.79 -21.62
CA ARG A 339 9.28 -11.81 -20.96
C ARG A 339 9.44 -13.04 -20.06
N LEU A 340 10.54 -13.75 -20.24
CA LEU A 340 10.87 -14.92 -19.42
C LEU A 340 11.16 -14.49 -17.98
N LEU A 341 10.54 -15.18 -17.00
CA LEU A 341 10.79 -14.99 -15.58
C LEU A 341 12.01 -15.80 -15.14
N THR A 342 12.63 -15.34 -14.07
CA THR A 342 13.73 -16.05 -13.38
C THR A 342 13.25 -16.46 -12.01
N LYS A 343 13.39 -17.75 -11.65
CA LYS A 343 13.03 -18.25 -10.32
C LYS A 343 13.70 -17.42 -9.23
N PRO A 344 12.94 -16.83 -8.28
CA PRO A 344 13.52 -16.11 -7.18
C PRO A 344 14.18 -17.06 -6.18
N GLN A 345 15.40 -16.69 -5.75
CA GLN A 345 16.14 -17.34 -4.66
C GLN A 345 16.32 -16.31 -3.56
N ILE A 346 15.50 -16.39 -2.52
CA ILE A 346 15.23 -15.29 -1.61
C ILE A 346 15.97 -15.47 -0.29
N ALA A 347 16.56 -14.36 0.20
CA ALA A 347 16.96 -14.21 1.58
C ALA A 347 16.35 -12.97 2.20
N ILE A 348 15.95 -13.06 3.47
CA ILE A 348 15.52 -11.94 4.31
C ILE A 348 16.62 -11.68 5.33
N LEU A 349 17.08 -10.44 5.44
CA LEU A 349 17.91 -10.02 6.55
C LEU A 349 17.05 -9.94 7.82
N SER A 350 17.54 -10.53 8.89
CA SER A 350 16.78 -10.69 10.12
C SER A 350 17.71 -10.59 11.36
N HIS A 351 17.14 -10.83 12.54
CA HIS A 351 17.82 -10.80 13.84
C HIS A 351 18.22 -9.38 14.28
N GLU A 352 19.35 -9.23 14.95
CA GLU A 352 19.78 -7.98 15.54
C GLU A 352 19.82 -6.83 14.51
N GLY A 353 19.18 -5.72 14.86
CA GLY A 353 19.14 -4.51 14.06
C GLY A 353 17.98 -4.38 13.10
N PHE A 354 17.09 -5.36 13.00
CA PHE A 354 15.83 -5.27 12.26
C PHE A 354 14.63 -5.30 13.18
N SER A 355 13.56 -4.61 12.76
CA SER A 355 12.26 -4.67 13.41
C SER A 355 11.70 -6.08 13.29
N SER A 356 11.37 -6.72 14.41
CA SER A 356 10.75 -8.05 14.42
C SER A 356 9.39 -8.07 13.72
N TYR A 357 8.66 -6.96 13.75
CA TYR A 357 7.39 -6.80 13.04
C TYR A 357 7.60 -6.82 11.52
N ASP A 358 8.56 -6.06 11.01
CA ASP A 358 8.83 -5.95 9.58
C ASP A 358 9.44 -7.22 8.99
N VAL A 359 10.33 -7.88 9.75
CA VAL A 359 10.82 -9.21 9.40
C VAL A 359 9.66 -10.20 9.37
N GLY A 360 8.80 -10.18 10.40
CA GLY A 360 7.64 -11.06 10.51
C GLY A 360 6.64 -10.87 9.37
N VAL A 361 6.32 -9.64 9.00
CA VAL A 361 5.41 -9.34 7.88
C VAL A 361 6.02 -9.75 6.53
N SER A 362 7.31 -9.54 6.33
CA SER A 362 8.03 -9.98 5.13
C SER A 362 8.01 -11.51 5.04
N TRP A 363 8.32 -12.20 6.12
CA TRP A 363 8.24 -13.65 6.23
C TRP A 363 6.80 -14.16 5.97
N TRP A 364 5.80 -13.55 6.63
CA TRP A 364 4.40 -13.92 6.45
C TRP A 364 3.94 -13.75 4.98
N SER A 365 4.38 -12.70 4.30
CA SER A 365 4.08 -12.49 2.88
C SER A 365 4.68 -13.58 1.99
N LEU A 366 5.90 -14.06 2.30
CA LEU A 366 6.53 -15.15 1.55
C LEU A 366 5.85 -16.50 1.82
N ASP A 367 5.52 -16.80 3.07
CA ASP A 367 4.91 -18.07 3.44
C ASP A 367 3.42 -18.11 3.08
N HIS A 368 2.67 -17.08 3.45
CA HIS A 368 1.21 -17.08 3.34
C HIS A 368 0.74 -16.71 1.92
N HIS A 369 1.23 -15.60 1.36
CA HIS A 369 0.80 -15.19 0.02
C HIS A 369 1.50 -16.02 -1.06
N LEU A 370 2.84 -16.11 -1.04
CA LEU A 370 3.57 -16.80 -2.10
C LEU A 370 3.65 -18.30 -1.90
N GLY A 371 3.87 -18.78 -0.68
CA GLY A 371 4.05 -20.20 -0.36
C GLY A 371 5.33 -20.78 -0.95
N ILE A 372 6.44 -20.04 -0.91
CA ILE A 372 7.74 -20.43 -1.48
C ILE A 372 8.86 -20.40 -0.45
N ARG A 373 9.91 -21.15 -0.71
CA ARG A 373 11.08 -21.24 0.17
C ARG A 373 11.91 -19.96 0.16
N HIS A 374 12.41 -19.61 1.34
CA HIS A 374 13.34 -18.51 1.55
C HIS A 374 14.29 -18.83 2.71
N SER A 375 15.34 -18.03 2.87
CA SER A 375 16.27 -18.11 3.99
C SER A 375 16.21 -16.84 4.83
N GLN A 376 16.38 -16.97 6.14
CA GLN A 376 16.64 -15.84 7.01
C GLN A 376 18.14 -15.77 7.29
N LEU A 377 18.75 -14.60 7.07
CA LEU A 377 20.16 -14.35 7.28
C LEU A 377 20.37 -13.36 8.41
N ASN A 378 21.20 -13.72 9.38
CA ASN A 378 21.68 -12.75 10.35
C ASN A 378 22.57 -11.72 9.66
N THR A 379 22.34 -10.44 9.92
CA THR A 379 23.08 -9.33 9.33
C THR A 379 24.59 -9.45 9.55
N SER A 380 25.02 -9.86 10.75
CA SER A 380 26.42 -10.09 11.07
C SER A 380 27.10 -11.13 10.17
N MET A 381 26.32 -11.93 9.46
CA MET A 381 26.84 -12.95 8.55
C MET A 381 27.00 -12.47 7.10
N ILE A 382 26.54 -11.26 6.75
CA ILE A 382 26.60 -10.76 5.36
C ILE A 382 28.04 -10.80 4.81
N GLY A 383 29.01 -10.40 5.61
CA GLY A 383 30.43 -10.40 5.23
C GLY A 383 31.03 -11.80 5.02
N TYR A 384 30.39 -12.85 5.50
CA TYR A 384 30.88 -14.24 5.47
C TYR A 384 29.97 -15.18 4.68
N ALA A 385 28.69 -14.82 4.47
CA ALA A 385 27.73 -15.64 3.76
C ALA A 385 28.01 -15.69 2.25
N ASP A 386 27.84 -16.87 1.65
CA ASP A 386 27.87 -16.97 0.19
C ASP A 386 26.56 -16.46 -0.43
N LEU A 387 26.48 -15.15 -0.67
CA LEU A 387 25.31 -14.49 -1.24
C LEU A 387 25.00 -14.91 -2.68
N ARG A 388 25.93 -15.62 -3.36
CA ARG A 388 25.71 -16.14 -4.73
C ARG A 388 24.59 -17.17 -4.81
N ARG A 389 24.19 -17.75 -3.66
CA ARG A 389 23.04 -18.67 -3.52
C ARG A 389 21.70 -17.96 -3.70
N TYR A 390 21.67 -16.64 -3.60
CA TYR A 390 20.46 -15.81 -3.66
C TYR A 390 20.55 -14.85 -4.84
N ASN A 391 19.41 -14.55 -5.44
CA ASN A 391 19.27 -13.50 -6.46
C ASN A 391 18.33 -12.38 -6.01
N THR A 392 17.66 -12.54 -4.86
CA THR A 392 16.79 -11.54 -4.23
C THR A 392 17.11 -11.45 -2.76
N LEU A 393 17.47 -10.26 -2.28
CA LEU A 393 17.74 -9.98 -0.87
C LEU A 393 16.80 -8.89 -0.38
N ILE A 394 16.10 -9.18 0.72
CA ILE A 394 15.14 -8.28 1.34
C ILE A 394 15.77 -7.71 2.61
N MET A 395 15.74 -6.39 2.73
CA MET A 395 16.12 -5.63 3.92
C MET A 395 14.85 -4.98 4.51
N PRO A 396 14.19 -5.64 5.47
CA PRO A 396 13.06 -5.04 6.19
C PRO A 396 13.50 -3.78 6.95
N SER A 397 12.55 -3.02 7.49
CA SER A 397 12.88 -1.86 8.33
C SER A 397 13.79 -2.26 9.51
N GLY A 398 14.81 -1.44 9.78
CA GLY A 398 15.80 -1.73 10.82
C GLY A 398 16.52 -0.46 11.31
N TYR A 399 17.22 -0.58 12.42
CA TYR A 399 17.96 0.51 13.08
C TYR A 399 19.49 0.31 13.10
N ARG A 400 19.96 -0.85 12.61
CA ARG A 400 21.38 -1.14 12.52
C ARG A 400 21.98 -0.55 11.25
N SER A 401 23.09 0.18 11.37
CA SER A 401 23.92 0.58 10.24
C SER A 401 24.78 -0.61 9.78
N LEU A 402 24.94 -0.75 8.47
CA LEU A 402 25.90 -1.69 7.88
C LEU A 402 27.31 -1.10 7.95
N ASP A 403 28.29 -1.93 8.25
CA ASP A 403 29.70 -1.53 8.17
C ASP A 403 30.19 -1.48 6.70
N GLN A 404 31.40 -0.94 6.48
CA GLN A 404 31.94 -0.76 5.13
C GLN A 404 32.20 -2.09 4.40
N ASN A 405 32.52 -3.16 5.12
CA ASN A 405 32.71 -4.50 4.54
C ASN A 405 31.37 -5.09 4.10
N GLU A 406 30.34 -5.02 4.96
CA GLU A 406 28.98 -5.45 4.66
C GLU A 406 28.42 -4.71 3.44
N LEU A 407 28.60 -3.39 3.40
CA LEU A 407 28.20 -2.56 2.25
C LEU A 407 28.96 -2.93 0.96
N SER A 408 30.26 -3.20 1.05
CA SER A 408 31.05 -3.62 -0.10
C SER A 408 30.58 -4.96 -0.66
N VAL A 409 30.32 -5.94 0.20
CA VAL A 409 29.81 -7.26 -0.18
C VAL A 409 28.43 -7.13 -0.87
N LEU A 410 27.53 -6.32 -0.31
CA LEU A 410 26.23 -6.07 -0.92
C LEU A 410 26.35 -5.40 -2.29
N LYS A 411 27.18 -4.37 -2.42
CA LYS A 411 27.44 -3.69 -3.70
C LYS A 411 27.92 -4.67 -4.77
N ASP A 412 28.91 -5.49 -4.45
CA ASP A 412 29.48 -6.44 -5.39
C ASP A 412 28.46 -7.52 -5.78
N TRP A 413 27.62 -7.95 -4.82
CA TRP A 413 26.54 -8.90 -5.08
C TRP A 413 25.48 -8.29 -6.00
N VAL A 414 25.00 -7.06 -5.74
CA VAL A 414 24.04 -6.37 -6.64
C VAL A 414 24.66 -6.18 -8.01
N LYS A 415 25.91 -5.67 -8.09
CA LYS A 415 26.62 -5.43 -9.35
C LYS A 415 26.72 -6.67 -10.22
N GLN A 416 26.76 -7.86 -9.61
CA GLN A 416 26.81 -9.14 -10.29
C GLN A 416 25.46 -9.69 -10.72
N GLY A 417 24.33 -9.03 -10.40
CA GLY A 417 22.99 -9.40 -10.85
C GLY A 417 21.96 -9.62 -9.72
N GLY A 418 22.31 -9.28 -8.48
CA GLY A 418 21.38 -9.35 -7.34
C GLY A 418 20.29 -8.28 -7.39
N THR A 419 19.12 -8.59 -6.88
CA THR A 419 18.02 -7.65 -6.62
C THR A 419 17.98 -7.34 -5.13
N LEU A 420 18.33 -6.12 -4.75
CA LEU A 420 18.23 -5.62 -3.37
C LEU A 420 16.93 -4.86 -3.19
N ILE A 421 16.13 -5.26 -2.19
CA ILE A 421 14.85 -4.61 -1.84
C ILE A 421 14.98 -4.08 -0.41
N ALA A 422 14.75 -2.80 -0.20
CA ALA A 422 14.79 -2.18 1.13
C ALA A 422 13.53 -1.37 1.42
N ASN A 423 13.12 -1.37 2.68
CA ASN A 423 11.93 -0.68 3.18
C ASN A 423 12.30 0.32 4.27
N ASN A 424 11.64 1.48 4.30
CA ASN A 424 11.65 2.47 5.37
C ASN A 424 13.06 2.78 5.92
N SER A 425 13.37 2.43 7.17
CA SER A 425 14.65 2.78 7.81
C SER A 425 15.86 2.12 7.13
N SER A 426 15.72 0.92 6.56
CA SER A 426 16.77 0.31 5.75
C SER A 426 16.99 1.08 4.45
N THR A 427 15.93 1.63 3.84
CA THR A 427 16.05 2.56 2.73
C THR A 427 16.80 3.82 3.16
N ARG A 428 16.43 4.43 4.30
CA ARG A 428 17.12 5.61 4.87
C ARG A 428 18.62 5.35 5.06
N MET A 429 18.98 4.18 5.58
CA MET A 429 20.36 3.76 5.76
C MET A 429 21.12 3.70 4.42
N LEU A 430 20.54 3.04 3.40
CA LEU A 430 21.18 2.90 2.09
C LEU A 430 21.36 4.23 1.35
N ILE A 431 20.39 5.16 1.44
CA ILE A 431 20.51 6.47 0.79
C ILE A 431 21.48 7.41 1.51
N SER A 432 21.71 7.24 2.82
CA SER A 432 22.69 8.02 3.58
C SER A 432 24.12 7.63 3.24
N ASP A 433 24.36 6.38 2.85
CA ASP A 433 25.65 5.91 2.33
C ASP A 433 25.84 6.24 0.85
N LYS A 434 25.93 7.35 0.39
CA LYS A 434 26.00 7.85 -1.01
C LYS A 434 26.74 6.98 -2.06
N SER A 435 27.16 5.77 -1.70
CA SER A 435 28.01 4.89 -2.52
C SER A 435 27.28 3.71 -3.15
N ILE A 436 26.10 3.32 -2.63
CA ILE A 436 25.34 2.16 -3.13
C ILE A 436 24.19 2.56 -4.07
N THR A 437 23.63 3.73 -3.92
CA THR A 437 22.50 4.24 -4.72
C THR A 437 22.68 5.71 -5.06
N SER A 438 22.11 6.15 -6.18
CA SER A 438 22.02 7.57 -6.56
C SER A 438 20.84 8.29 -5.92
N ILE A 439 19.89 7.56 -5.31
CA ILE A 439 18.76 8.13 -4.60
C ILE A 439 19.25 8.90 -3.37
N ARG A 440 18.62 10.03 -3.08
CA ARG A 440 18.93 10.89 -1.93
C ARG A 440 17.66 11.18 -1.13
N ASP A 441 17.84 11.60 0.11
CA ASP A 441 16.75 12.22 0.88
C ASP A 441 16.54 13.66 0.38
N VAL A 442 15.34 14.22 0.55
CA VAL A 442 15.03 15.59 0.13
C VAL A 442 15.97 16.61 0.80
N SER A 443 16.30 16.41 2.06
CA SER A 443 17.19 17.29 2.81
C SER A 443 18.61 17.37 2.20
N ASP A 444 19.08 16.27 1.59
CA ASP A 444 20.39 16.19 0.91
C ASP A 444 20.34 16.65 -0.55
N SER A 445 19.15 16.96 -1.07
CA SER A 445 18.89 17.17 -2.49
C SER A 445 18.43 18.57 -2.84
N ILE A 446 18.18 19.40 -1.86
CA ILE A 446 17.58 20.74 -2.03
C ILE A 446 18.42 21.62 -2.97
N GLU A 447 19.74 21.56 -2.86
CA GLU A 447 20.65 22.34 -3.73
C GLU A 447 20.55 21.97 -5.22
N ASN A 448 20.13 20.74 -5.52
CA ASN A 448 19.98 20.20 -6.86
C ASN A 448 18.51 20.06 -7.28
N SER A 449 17.58 20.78 -6.66
CA SER A 449 16.13 20.65 -6.89
C SER A 449 15.73 20.84 -8.36
N HIS A 450 16.46 21.65 -9.14
CA HIS A 450 16.22 21.86 -10.56
C HIS A 450 16.40 20.57 -11.38
N GLU A 451 17.37 19.70 -11.05
CA GLU A 451 17.57 18.42 -11.75
C GLU A 451 16.37 17.50 -11.58
N TYR A 452 15.83 17.45 -10.35
CA TYR A 452 14.65 16.66 -10.04
C TYR A 452 13.40 17.23 -10.73
N ASN A 453 13.28 18.55 -10.83
CA ASN A 453 12.21 19.21 -11.59
C ASN A 453 12.28 18.90 -13.09
N ILE A 454 13.44 18.96 -13.70
CA ILE A 454 13.61 18.53 -15.10
C ILE A 454 13.13 17.09 -15.28
N LYS A 455 13.45 16.21 -14.36
CA LYS A 455 12.98 14.81 -14.39
C LYS A 455 11.46 14.71 -14.28
N LEU A 456 10.83 15.45 -13.37
CA LEU A 456 9.37 15.52 -13.23
C LEU A 456 8.69 15.99 -14.52
N GLN A 457 9.20 17.09 -15.12
CA GLN A 457 8.65 17.63 -16.35
C GLN A 457 8.78 16.66 -17.53
N ARG A 458 9.91 15.96 -17.62
CA ARG A 458 10.09 14.91 -18.64
C ARG A 458 9.09 13.76 -18.46
N GLU A 459 8.84 13.32 -17.25
CA GLU A 459 7.84 12.29 -16.95
C GLU A 459 6.42 12.76 -17.30
N PHE A 460 6.06 13.98 -16.94
CA PHE A 460 4.78 14.58 -17.27
C PHE A 460 4.59 14.72 -18.79
N LEU A 461 5.55 15.34 -19.49
CA LEU A 461 5.49 15.55 -20.93
C LEU A 461 5.46 14.23 -21.71
N SER A 462 6.12 13.19 -21.23
CA SER A 462 6.09 11.86 -21.86
C SER A 462 4.71 11.19 -21.87
N LYS A 463 3.83 11.59 -20.95
CA LYS A 463 2.41 11.15 -20.91
C LYS A 463 1.48 12.07 -21.73
N ASN A 464 1.90 13.30 -21.97
CA ASN A 464 1.12 14.34 -22.68
C ASN A 464 1.90 14.83 -23.91
N ILE A 465 2.16 13.92 -24.86
CA ILE A 465 2.97 14.21 -26.05
C ILE A 465 2.21 15.16 -26.97
N SER A 466 2.85 16.27 -27.36
CA SER A 466 2.45 17.16 -28.42
C SER A 466 3.57 17.25 -29.47
N ILE A 467 3.24 17.13 -30.73
CA ILE A 467 4.20 17.17 -31.85
C ILE A 467 3.82 18.30 -32.79
N ASP A 468 4.77 19.21 -33.06
CA ASP A 468 4.64 20.20 -34.13
C ASP A 468 4.92 19.49 -35.47
N LEU A 469 3.84 19.03 -36.11
CA LEU A 469 3.90 18.32 -37.38
C LEU A 469 4.36 19.21 -38.54
N ASP A 470 4.08 20.49 -38.49
CA ASP A 470 4.52 21.43 -39.53
C ASP A 470 6.01 21.66 -39.49
N TYR A 471 6.61 21.70 -38.29
CA TYR A 471 8.06 21.75 -38.18
C TYR A 471 8.70 20.44 -38.64
N VAL A 472 8.24 19.31 -38.12
CA VAL A 472 8.84 17.99 -38.37
C VAL A 472 8.76 17.62 -39.87
N ASN A 473 7.62 17.88 -40.52
CA ASN A 473 7.38 17.48 -41.91
C ASN A 473 7.74 18.54 -42.96
N ASN A 474 7.59 19.82 -42.60
CA ASN A 474 7.69 20.91 -43.54
C ASN A 474 8.77 21.96 -43.17
N ASN A 475 9.52 21.74 -42.12
CA ASN A 475 10.52 22.68 -41.57
C ASN A 475 9.97 24.09 -41.30
N LYS A 476 8.72 24.17 -40.83
CA LYS A 476 8.03 25.41 -40.56
C LYS A 476 7.62 25.47 -39.09
N LEU A 477 8.41 26.18 -38.29
CA LEU A 477 8.12 26.38 -36.87
C LEU A 477 6.84 27.22 -36.71
N THR A 478 5.84 26.69 -36.04
CA THR A 478 4.53 27.33 -35.87
C THR A 478 4.37 28.02 -34.52
N SER A 479 5.22 27.68 -33.54
CA SER A 479 5.22 28.27 -32.21
C SER A 479 6.63 28.51 -31.69
N ASP A 480 6.80 29.44 -30.79
CA ASP A 480 8.07 29.60 -30.06
C ASP A 480 8.35 28.38 -29.16
N ILE A 481 9.62 28.04 -29.06
CA ILE A 481 10.05 26.97 -28.13
C ILE A 481 9.99 27.53 -26.72
N SER A 482 9.09 27.00 -25.89
CA SER A 482 8.99 27.35 -24.47
C SER A 482 9.63 26.28 -23.58
N TYR A 483 10.21 26.70 -22.44
CA TYR A 483 10.81 25.81 -21.46
C TYR A 483 10.02 25.88 -20.16
N PRO A 484 9.61 24.74 -19.57
CA PRO A 484 8.75 24.71 -18.37
C PRO A 484 9.28 25.52 -17.17
N TRP A 485 10.62 25.60 -17.04
CA TRP A 485 11.25 26.31 -15.93
C TRP A 485 11.38 27.83 -16.12
N GLU A 486 11.12 28.37 -17.31
CA GLU A 486 11.14 29.81 -17.57
C GLU A 486 9.83 30.48 -17.19
N GLU A 487 8.74 29.73 -17.18
CA GLU A 487 7.40 30.21 -16.88
C GLU A 487 7.06 30.17 -15.37
N SER A 488 7.92 29.57 -14.55
CA SER A 488 7.75 29.49 -13.10
C SER A 488 8.10 30.83 -12.45
N GLU A 489 7.09 31.60 -12.04
CA GLU A 489 7.28 32.78 -11.20
C GLU A 489 7.65 32.34 -9.78
N ASN A 490 8.73 32.88 -9.21
CA ASN A 490 9.18 32.70 -7.83
C ASN A 490 9.82 31.34 -7.49
N ARG A 491 10.95 31.01 -8.12
CA ARG A 491 11.81 29.94 -7.61
C ARG A 491 12.35 30.30 -6.24
N ILE A 492 12.15 29.37 -5.31
CA ILE A 492 12.62 29.48 -3.94
C ILE A 492 14.12 29.16 -3.94
N ASP A 493 14.95 30.02 -3.31
CA ASP A 493 16.38 29.75 -3.17
C ASP A 493 16.64 28.57 -2.23
N SER A 494 17.84 27.96 -2.36
CA SER A 494 18.21 26.74 -1.62
C SER A 494 18.25 26.96 -0.09
N ASP A 495 18.68 28.13 0.39
CA ASP A 495 18.75 28.42 1.82
C ASP A 495 17.34 28.49 2.43
N THR A 496 16.43 29.11 1.71
CA THR A 496 15.01 29.19 2.11
C THR A 496 14.37 27.78 2.08
N LEU A 497 14.64 26.97 1.05
CA LEU A 497 14.17 25.59 0.98
C LEU A 497 14.71 24.74 2.14
N GLN A 498 15.98 24.85 2.51
CA GLN A 498 16.56 24.15 3.66
C GLN A 498 15.89 24.53 4.98
N LYS A 499 15.61 25.83 5.19
CA LYS A 499 14.90 26.29 6.38
C LYS A 499 13.46 25.75 6.43
N ARG A 500 12.77 25.75 5.27
CA ARG A 500 11.43 25.18 5.13
C ARG A 500 11.44 23.68 5.38
N ASP A 501 12.38 22.93 4.84
CA ASP A 501 12.48 21.49 5.03
C ASP A 501 12.62 21.13 6.52
N LYS A 502 13.51 21.82 7.25
CA LYS A 502 13.65 21.64 8.71
C LYS A 502 12.36 21.91 9.47
N TRP A 503 11.64 22.97 9.10
CA TRP A 503 10.36 23.28 9.72
C TRP A 503 9.30 22.23 9.39
N GLN A 504 9.16 21.90 8.12
CA GLN A 504 8.17 20.95 7.61
C GLN A 504 8.39 19.53 8.16
N SER A 505 9.63 19.15 8.44
CA SER A 505 9.96 17.83 8.98
C SER A 505 9.38 17.56 10.37
N LEU A 506 8.98 18.58 11.12
CA LEU A 506 8.31 18.45 12.43
C LEU A 506 6.88 17.89 12.29
N PHE A 507 6.25 18.09 11.13
CA PHE A 507 4.83 17.83 10.91
C PHE A 507 4.54 16.55 10.13
N MET A 508 5.52 15.66 10.00
CA MET A 508 5.35 14.42 9.23
C MET A 508 4.24 13.55 9.81
N PRO A 509 3.42 12.90 8.95
CA PRO A 509 2.27 12.13 9.42
C PRO A 509 2.66 10.89 10.23
N SER A 510 1.72 10.40 11.01
CA SER A 510 1.78 9.10 11.68
C SER A 510 0.66 8.22 11.13
N GLY A 511 0.91 7.48 10.05
CA GLY A 511 -0.05 6.56 9.44
C GLY A 511 -1.29 7.25 8.85
N ALA A 512 -1.10 8.11 7.86
CA ALA A 512 -2.17 8.71 7.05
C ALA A 512 -2.11 8.20 5.60
N PHE A 513 -3.24 8.18 4.88
CA PHE A 513 -3.23 7.87 3.46
C PHE A 513 -2.92 9.10 2.61
N VAL A 514 -1.96 8.91 1.71
CA VAL A 514 -1.63 9.90 0.67
C VAL A 514 -1.77 9.25 -0.70
N SER A 515 -2.06 10.06 -1.72
CA SER A 515 -2.20 9.58 -3.09
C SER A 515 -0.85 9.22 -3.70
N GLY A 516 -0.81 8.09 -4.38
CA GLY A 516 0.36 7.61 -5.11
C GLY A 516 0.09 7.52 -6.61
N ARG A 517 0.74 8.37 -7.40
CA ARG A 517 0.69 8.34 -8.87
C ARG A 517 1.67 7.32 -9.41
N ILE A 518 1.18 6.27 -10.08
CA ILE A 518 2.01 5.18 -10.59
C ILE A 518 2.62 5.48 -11.97
N ASP A 519 3.76 4.87 -12.28
CA ASP A 519 4.23 4.64 -13.65
C ASP A 519 3.53 3.37 -14.18
N ASP A 520 2.47 3.57 -14.97
CA ASP A 520 1.62 2.52 -15.53
C ASP A 520 2.31 1.63 -16.57
N LYS A 521 3.53 1.97 -16.99
CA LYS A 521 4.36 1.16 -17.91
C LYS A 521 5.43 0.36 -17.18
N HIS A 522 5.62 0.57 -15.88
CA HIS A 522 6.65 -0.12 -15.11
C HIS A 522 6.17 -1.47 -14.60
N TRP A 523 6.99 -2.51 -14.68
CA TRP A 523 6.65 -3.87 -14.26
C TRP A 523 6.35 -4.00 -12.75
N LEU A 524 6.92 -3.16 -11.91
CA LEU A 524 6.62 -3.13 -10.47
C LEU A 524 5.16 -2.77 -10.18
N THR A 525 4.47 -2.11 -11.10
CA THR A 525 3.06 -1.70 -10.94
C THR A 525 2.06 -2.65 -11.60
N PHE A 526 2.45 -3.87 -11.95
CA PHE A 526 1.51 -4.88 -12.43
C PHE A 526 0.44 -5.18 -11.37
N GLY A 527 -0.84 -5.20 -11.77
CA GLY A 527 -1.97 -5.47 -10.88
C GLY A 527 -2.32 -4.35 -9.91
N THR A 528 -1.87 -3.11 -10.16
CA THR A 528 -2.22 -1.95 -9.32
C THR A 528 -3.15 -0.98 -10.04
N ILE A 529 -3.95 -0.22 -9.29
CA ILE A 529 -4.77 0.88 -9.79
C ILE A 529 -3.92 2.12 -10.07
N ASN A 530 -4.43 3.05 -10.88
CA ASN A 530 -3.68 4.23 -11.34
C ASN A 530 -3.29 5.21 -10.24
N THR A 531 -4.21 5.48 -9.31
CA THR A 531 -3.95 6.26 -8.11
C THR A 531 -4.03 5.32 -6.92
N LEU A 532 -2.86 4.96 -6.39
CA LEU A 532 -2.76 4.00 -5.29
C LEU A 532 -2.71 4.72 -3.94
N PRO A 533 -3.62 4.44 -3.00
CA PRO A 533 -3.49 4.93 -1.64
C PRO A 533 -2.24 4.35 -0.96
N LEU A 534 -1.41 5.24 -0.41
CA LEU A 534 -0.17 4.89 0.27
C LEU A 534 -0.30 5.23 1.75
N LEU A 535 -0.19 4.24 2.63
CA LEU A 535 -0.08 4.52 4.06
C LEU A 535 1.29 5.13 4.33
N TYR A 536 1.31 6.37 4.79
CA TYR A 536 2.51 7.19 4.90
C TYR A 536 2.74 7.66 6.35
N SER A 537 3.98 7.58 6.78
CA SER A 537 4.43 8.04 8.10
C SER A 537 5.70 8.89 7.95
N ASN A 538 6.44 9.08 9.02
CA ASN A 538 7.73 9.79 8.98
C ASN A 538 8.82 8.96 8.26
N TYR A 539 8.61 8.73 6.98
CA TYR A 539 9.49 7.97 6.09
C TYR A 539 10.58 8.84 5.44
N PRO A 540 11.67 8.24 4.91
CA PRO A 540 12.61 8.97 4.06
C PRO A 540 11.92 9.48 2.80
N ILE A 541 12.22 10.70 2.39
CA ILE A 541 11.62 11.34 1.22
C ILE A 541 12.56 11.16 0.04
N LEU A 542 12.20 10.24 -0.86
CA LEU A 542 13.11 9.79 -1.90
C LEU A 542 13.10 10.74 -3.11
N MET A 543 14.30 11.21 -3.46
CA MET A 543 14.56 12.04 -4.63
C MET A 543 15.21 11.21 -5.72
N ALA A 544 14.47 10.94 -6.81
CA ALA A 544 14.92 10.13 -7.93
C ALA A 544 15.41 11.01 -9.09
N GLY A 545 16.71 11.04 -9.31
CA GLY A 545 17.36 11.75 -10.40
C GLY A 545 17.40 10.98 -11.72
N SER A 546 18.23 11.43 -12.66
CA SER A 546 18.31 10.91 -14.04
C SER A 546 18.73 9.44 -14.14
N GLY A 547 19.51 8.94 -13.18
CA GLY A 547 20.00 7.54 -13.14
C GLY A 547 19.03 6.53 -12.59
N SER A 548 17.89 6.95 -12.03
CA SER A 548 16.92 6.12 -11.35
C SER A 548 15.50 6.35 -11.88
N LYS A 549 14.58 5.43 -11.59
CA LYS A 549 13.17 5.56 -11.92
C LYS A 549 12.36 5.79 -10.65
N ALA A 550 11.52 6.83 -10.63
CA ALA A 550 10.42 6.94 -9.69
C ALA A 550 9.25 6.11 -10.22
N VAL A 551 9.00 4.98 -9.60
CA VAL A 551 7.92 4.06 -10.01
C VAL A 551 6.57 4.53 -9.48
N ILE A 552 6.59 5.13 -8.28
CA ILE A 552 5.41 5.80 -7.69
C ILE A 552 5.87 7.14 -7.13
N ARG A 553 5.11 8.18 -7.46
CA ARG A 553 5.27 9.52 -6.89
C ARG A 553 4.11 9.87 -5.99
N VAL A 554 4.41 10.58 -4.91
CA VAL A 554 3.41 11.09 -3.97
C VAL A 554 2.67 12.27 -4.60
N GLY A 555 1.36 12.22 -4.55
CA GLY A 555 0.44 13.23 -5.09
C GLY A 555 -0.16 12.84 -6.44
N GLU A 556 -1.47 13.04 -6.56
CA GLU A 556 -2.23 12.91 -7.80
C GLU A 556 -2.35 14.26 -8.50
N LEU A 557 -2.15 14.28 -9.83
CA LEU A 557 -2.39 15.46 -10.64
C LEU A 557 -3.85 15.47 -11.12
N THR A 558 -4.61 16.45 -10.69
CA THR A 558 -6.00 16.68 -11.10
C THR A 558 -6.11 17.92 -11.96
N LYS A 559 -7.13 17.96 -12.84
CA LYS A 559 -7.35 19.10 -13.72
C LYS A 559 -7.79 20.34 -12.93
N ASN A 560 -7.11 21.46 -13.17
CA ASN A 560 -7.48 22.78 -12.64
C ASN A 560 -7.35 23.84 -13.74
N ASN A 561 -8.46 24.14 -14.41
CA ASN A 561 -8.49 25.08 -15.53
C ASN A 561 -8.18 26.55 -15.15
N ASN A 562 -8.11 26.83 -13.83
CA ASN A 562 -7.78 28.18 -13.35
C ASN A 562 -6.26 28.37 -13.14
N GLN A 563 -5.45 27.34 -13.37
CA GLN A 563 -4.00 27.42 -13.24
C GLN A 563 -3.35 27.52 -14.62
N ASP A 564 -3.14 28.74 -15.08
CA ASP A 564 -2.62 29.01 -16.43
C ASP A 564 -1.10 28.88 -16.56
N LYS A 565 -0.37 28.88 -15.45
CA LYS A 565 1.10 28.85 -15.40
C LYS A 565 1.62 27.73 -14.51
N TYR A 566 2.93 27.42 -14.61
CA TYR A 566 3.60 26.56 -13.66
C TYR A 566 3.52 27.14 -12.24
N LYS A 567 3.15 26.29 -11.27
CA LYS A 567 3.08 26.65 -9.85
C LYS A 567 4.13 25.89 -9.07
N THR A 568 5.05 26.59 -8.42
CA THR A 568 6.06 25.97 -7.55
C THR A 568 5.45 25.62 -6.20
N ILE A 569 5.53 24.35 -5.83
CA ILE A 569 5.19 23.85 -4.50
C ILE A 569 6.48 23.32 -3.86
N ASN A 570 6.99 24.03 -2.86
CA ASN A 570 8.26 23.71 -2.21
C ASN A 570 9.39 23.55 -3.24
N TRP A 571 9.95 22.36 -3.42
CA TRP A 571 11.02 22.05 -4.36
C TRP A 571 10.53 21.70 -5.78
N SER A 572 9.25 21.46 -5.98
CA SER A 572 8.68 20.92 -7.23
C SER A 572 7.72 21.87 -7.94
N ASP A 573 7.71 21.81 -9.25
CA ASP A 573 6.81 22.58 -10.11
C ASP A 573 5.62 21.74 -10.58
N ILE A 574 4.42 22.31 -10.48
CA ILE A 574 3.18 21.72 -10.98
C ILE A 574 2.90 22.32 -12.36
N PRO A 575 2.63 21.49 -13.39
CA PRO A 575 2.39 21.99 -14.74
C PRO A 575 1.06 22.74 -14.84
N PRO A 576 0.95 23.66 -15.82
CA PRO A 576 -0.28 24.41 -16.09
C PRO A 576 -1.50 23.50 -16.26
N GLY A 577 -2.67 23.99 -15.88
CA GLY A 577 -3.92 23.24 -15.97
C GLY A 577 -4.06 22.09 -14.96
N ASN A 578 -3.17 22.02 -13.97
CA ASN A 578 -3.18 20.94 -12.97
C ASN A 578 -2.98 21.49 -11.56
N GLU A 579 -3.48 20.74 -10.59
CA GLU A 579 -3.13 20.85 -9.17
C GLU A 579 -2.67 19.50 -8.65
N LEU A 580 -1.98 19.50 -7.52
CA LEU A 580 -1.45 18.28 -6.90
C LEU A 580 -2.15 18.01 -5.58
N ASN A 581 -2.90 16.91 -5.52
CA ASN A 581 -3.60 16.44 -4.34
C ASN A 581 -2.79 15.34 -3.67
N VAL A 582 -2.34 15.61 -2.45
CA VAL A 582 -1.48 14.68 -1.69
C VAL A 582 -2.29 13.90 -0.66
N ARG A 583 -3.06 14.58 0.18
CA ARG A 583 -3.81 13.95 1.28
C ARG A 583 -5.04 13.21 0.74
N MET A 584 -5.29 12.01 1.27
CA MET A 584 -6.53 11.25 1.03
C MET A 584 -7.32 11.05 2.33
N SER A 585 -6.67 10.60 3.41
CA SER A 585 -7.33 10.28 4.67
C SER A 585 -6.37 10.38 5.85
N GLY A 586 -6.89 10.76 7.01
CA GLY A 586 -6.12 10.89 8.24
C GLY A 586 -5.37 12.22 8.36
N LEU A 587 -4.51 12.35 9.35
CA LEU A 587 -3.83 13.60 9.68
C LEU A 587 -2.57 13.80 8.81
N VAL A 588 -2.67 14.70 7.86
CA VAL A 588 -1.53 15.22 7.08
C VAL A 588 -1.54 16.74 7.17
N TRP A 589 -0.59 17.28 7.92
CA TRP A 589 -0.46 18.74 8.01
C TRP A 589 -0.04 19.36 6.67
N PRO A 590 -0.45 20.61 6.38
CA PRO A 590 -0.07 21.27 5.12
C PRO A 590 1.45 21.31 4.89
N GLU A 591 2.23 21.48 5.96
CA GLU A 591 3.70 21.48 5.90
C GLU A 591 4.25 20.12 5.43
N ALA A 592 3.71 19.02 5.94
CA ALA A 592 4.09 17.69 5.50
C ALA A 592 3.64 17.43 4.06
N SER A 593 2.42 17.82 3.71
CA SER A 593 1.87 17.65 2.37
C SER A 593 2.78 18.28 1.30
N VAL A 594 3.22 19.52 1.49
CA VAL A 594 4.11 20.19 0.53
C VAL A 594 5.53 19.63 0.56
N ARG A 595 6.01 19.11 1.70
CA ARG A 595 7.33 18.51 1.84
C ARG A 595 7.48 17.24 1.01
N ILE A 596 6.45 16.36 1.06
CA ILE A 596 6.47 15.06 0.37
C ILE A 596 5.97 15.12 -1.07
N ALA A 597 5.38 16.24 -1.48
CA ALA A 597 4.81 16.45 -2.81
C ALA A 597 5.77 16.07 -3.93
N ASN A 598 5.33 15.26 -4.88
CA ASN A 598 6.09 14.75 -6.03
C ASN A 598 7.35 13.91 -5.70
N SER A 599 7.67 13.67 -4.43
CA SER A 599 8.74 12.74 -4.05
C SER A 599 8.40 11.30 -4.50
N ALA A 600 9.38 10.43 -4.54
CA ALA A 600 9.13 9.04 -4.89
C ALA A 600 8.81 8.22 -3.63
N TYR A 601 7.74 7.40 -3.71
CA TYR A 601 7.45 6.36 -2.72
C TYR A 601 8.17 5.05 -3.03
N LEU A 602 8.27 4.73 -4.32
CA LEU A 602 8.94 3.53 -4.82
C LEU A 602 9.91 3.92 -5.93
N THR A 603 11.15 3.47 -5.80
CA THR A 603 12.20 3.70 -6.82
C THR A 603 12.82 2.39 -7.28
N GLN A 604 13.30 2.41 -8.51
CA GLN A 604 14.10 1.33 -9.09
C GLN A 604 15.35 1.95 -9.75
N GLU A 605 16.51 1.46 -9.36
CA GLU A 605 17.79 1.86 -9.91
C GLU A 605 18.57 0.65 -10.40
N ARG A 606 19.10 0.70 -11.61
CA ARG A 606 19.97 -0.34 -12.13
C ARG A 606 21.39 -0.14 -11.60
N TYR A 607 21.98 -1.18 -11.05
CA TYR A 607 23.33 -1.16 -10.52
C TYR A 607 24.16 -2.33 -11.09
N GLY A 608 25.00 -2.04 -12.09
CA GLY A 608 25.68 -3.09 -12.84
C GLY A 608 24.72 -4.02 -13.57
N LYS A 609 24.79 -5.33 -13.31
CA LYS A 609 23.86 -6.33 -13.84
C LYS A 609 22.60 -6.49 -12.99
N GLY A 610 22.61 -6.02 -11.75
CA GLY A 610 21.53 -6.09 -10.80
C GLY A 610 20.76 -4.79 -10.65
N GLN A 611 19.99 -4.68 -9.58
CA GLN A 611 19.17 -3.53 -9.29
C GLN A 611 18.94 -3.33 -7.79
N ILE A 612 18.57 -2.10 -7.45
CA ILE A 612 18.17 -1.67 -6.12
C ILE A 612 16.75 -1.13 -6.21
N ILE A 613 15.87 -1.66 -5.37
CA ILE A 613 14.46 -1.26 -5.26
C ILE A 613 14.26 -0.72 -3.85
N LEU A 614 13.88 0.56 -3.74
CA LEU A 614 13.72 1.23 -2.47
C LEU A 614 12.26 1.64 -2.30
N PHE A 615 11.65 1.16 -1.23
CA PHE A 615 10.38 1.67 -0.71
C PHE A 615 10.68 2.75 0.34
N SER A 616 10.05 3.89 0.21
CA SER A 616 10.08 4.94 1.23
C SER A 616 9.50 4.43 2.55
N GLY A 617 8.35 3.74 2.48
CA GLY A 617 7.62 3.22 3.62
C GLY A 617 7.61 1.70 3.73
N GLU A 618 6.57 1.22 4.38
CA GLU A 618 6.30 -0.20 4.63
C GLU A 618 5.18 -0.68 3.71
N PRO A 619 5.49 -1.28 2.56
CA PRO A 619 4.48 -1.64 1.56
C PRO A 619 3.52 -2.74 2.02
N ASN A 620 3.91 -3.53 3.00
CA ASN A 620 3.12 -4.63 3.57
C ASN A 620 2.79 -4.40 5.05
N PHE A 621 2.51 -3.15 5.43
CA PHE A 621 2.25 -2.75 6.82
C PHE A 621 1.26 -3.68 7.52
N ARG A 622 1.72 -4.35 8.58
CA ARG A 622 0.96 -5.32 9.40
C ARG A 622 0.22 -6.41 8.61
N GLY A 623 0.66 -6.71 7.38
CA GLY A 623 -0.03 -7.63 6.47
C GLY A 623 -1.40 -7.16 5.98
N SER A 624 -1.75 -5.88 6.19
CA SER A 624 -3.08 -5.34 5.90
C SER A 624 -3.14 -4.49 4.62
N THR A 625 -2.02 -3.88 4.19
CA THR A 625 -1.97 -3.00 3.02
C THR A 625 -1.79 -3.81 1.73
N LEU A 626 -2.82 -4.55 1.30
CA LEU A 626 -2.74 -5.43 0.13
C LEU A 626 -2.43 -4.67 -1.17
N GLY A 627 -2.91 -3.43 -1.31
CA GLY A 627 -2.64 -2.58 -2.47
C GLY A 627 -1.15 -2.35 -2.69
N THR A 628 -0.44 -1.93 -1.66
CA THR A 628 1.01 -1.70 -1.72
C THR A 628 1.83 -2.98 -1.57
N ASN A 629 1.31 -4.00 -0.87
CA ASN A 629 1.95 -5.32 -0.80
C ASN A 629 2.11 -5.95 -2.19
N ARG A 630 1.17 -5.70 -3.11
CA ARG A 630 1.29 -6.16 -4.50
C ARG A 630 2.60 -5.68 -5.16
N LEU A 631 3.01 -4.43 -4.92
CA LEU A 631 4.27 -3.89 -5.43
C LEU A 631 5.48 -4.64 -4.86
N TRP A 632 5.40 -4.95 -3.57
CA TRP A 632 6.44 -5.70 -2.89
C TRP A 632 6.53 -7.14 -3.41
N LEU A 633 5.41 -7.83 -3.58
CA LEU A 633 5.36 -9.18 -4.19
C LEU A 633 5.92 -9.18 -5.62
N ASN A 634 5.56 -8.17 -6.43
CA ASN A 634 6.13 -7.99 -7.77
C ASN A 634 7.66 -7.83 -7.71
N SER A 635 8.18 -7.03 -6.76
CA SER A 635 9.63 -6.80 -6.60
C SER A 635 10.38 -8.07 -6.24
N VAL A 636 9.79 -8.91 -5.37
CA VAL A 636 10.37 -10.16 -4.90
C VAL A 636 10.37 -11.24 -5.99
N VAL A 637 9.22 -11.43 -6.65
CA VAL A 637 9.04 -12.55 -7.59
C VAL A 637 9.58 -12.23 -8.98
N TYR A 638 9.37 -11.01 -9.47
CA TYR A 638 9.73 -10.63 -10.84
C TYR A 638 11.07 -9.92 -10.94
N GLY A 639 11.59 -9.38 -9.83
CA GLY A 639 12.80 -8.56 -9.82
C GLY A 639 14.01 -9.23 -10.41
N SER A 640 14.25 -10.50 -10.07
CA SER A 640 15.39 -11.26 -10.57
C SER A 640 15.38 -11.51 -12.10
N GLY A 641 14.21 -11.38 -12.74
CA GLY A 641 14.03 -11.55 -14.20
C GLY A 641 13.84 -10.24 -14.95
N LEU A 642 13.11 -9.27 -14.40
CA LEU A 642 12.68 -8.09 -15.16
C LEU A 642 13.58 -6.87 -15.01
N GLY A 643 14.28 -6.70 -13.92
CA GLY A 643 15.13 -5.53 -13.67
C GLY A 643 16.62 -5.80 -13.75
N THR A 644 17.01 -7.06 -13.91
CA THR A 644 18.40 -7.51 -13.91
C THR A 644 18.83 -8.06 -15.26
N SER A 645 20.14 -8.22 -15.46
CA SER A 645 20.70 -9.05 -16.51
C SER A 645 21.16 -10.35 -15.86
N PRO A 646 20.37 -11.44 -15.95
CA PRO A 646 20.70 -12.69 -15.28
C PRO A 646 22.06 -13.23 -15.74
N ARG A 647 22.77 -13.88 -14.82
CA ARG A 647 24.02 -14.56 -15.18
C ARG A 647 23.67 -15.67 -16.18
N ILE A 648 24.33 -15.64 -17.32
CA ILE A 648 24.37 -16.82 -18.18
C ILE A 648 25.13 -17.88 -17.35
N LYS A 649 24.44 -18.91 -16.89
CA LYS A 649 25.15 -20.07 -16.36
C LYS A 649 25.81 -20.73 -17.57
N PRO A 650 27.13 -21.00 -17.51
CA PRO A 650 27.80 -21.71 -18.59
C PRO A 650 27.28 -23.11 -18.76
#